data_4cb1571a624c13d90f46e65a291c41d3
#
_entry.id   4cb1571a624c13d90f46e65a291c41d3
#
_cell.length_a   1.000
_cell.length_b   1.000
_cell.length_c   1.000
_cell.angle_alpha   90.00
_cell.angle_beta   90.00
_cell.angle_gamma   90.00
#
_symmetry.space_group_name_H-M   'P 1'
#
loop_
_entity.id
_entity.type
_entity.pdbx_description
1 polymer ?
#
loop_
_entity_poly.entity_id
_entity_poly.type
_entity_poly.pdbx_seq_one_letter_code
_entity_poly.pdbx_strand_id
1 'polypeptide(L)'
;MVCPSCGYKNANESAPFCGRCGKPLGGAAPVGDRDSSSTDHLAKAESHEARKSSKRIVGIAALLVCLAIAGGGLVILHRSGVIPPANTTPRTTATKMSSSPVSAGAASPAPATPILASDSPPASPTPEASTANTVRVTPSAVIPTGTNIAALNFGGEIENITGSYGPGHNGRLLIDGLPEPTWRPEGENPLHPAEAAVDHVKFPQEIVLSFYKRDAALVSAVVWTFPKDVSSRPKDVEIWTSMSSPTDNFSPVVKATLDLRTPSETISFPPVQARYLKIRLLSSTGPEALEIGEIKVIEGSAAGYVPLIARYPEIERWRSSVRYAAQKGIDWLEPTTIDWQNQNACFGCHVQGQTLMGLSVAQRNHYVVSPSCMRDLVEFMRTKQADDGTEKDEGAGTKATPTQFAAMGYAYFDEVTGVKSDQSLLKHVDWLTKQLGPTGELVPDMEEPPIAQGSLMTTGNTLIAFMQAFAETGDARYQQTADRSLSFMTSAEPKTTQDKIFKVLALSRFGTSQQRELVAPLLRLLQSEQNRDGGWGETADMHASNALATGQVLYSFQEAGVSIDSPEFTKGVRYLLKTQTDSGDWPPGNTQSSRPSEFAPTMWAVIGLAGVLEPPMAESLKAELEKNGHVALYINFDFNKATLRPDAKPIIAQVLKLLQDNPDLKLSLEGHTDNVGSHDYNVKLSQMRAAAVVSSLVTAHIAPGRLSSGGSGPDRPIADNDTEKGRAKNRRVELVKM
;
A
#
# COMPACT_ATOMS: atom_id res chain seq x y z
N MET A 1 30.38 8.99 3.96
CA MET A 1 31.68 8.29 4.21
C MET A 1 31.70 7.00 3.39
N VAL A 2 32.81 6.70 2.70
CA VAL A 2 32.93 5.45 1.92
C VAL A 2 33.47 4.33 2.81
N CYS A 3 32.81 3.20 2.82
CA CYS A 3 33.23 2.05 3.61
C CYS A 3 34.55 1.45 3.07
N PRO A 4 35.61 1.38 3.89
CA PRO A 4 36.90 0.84 3.45
C PRO A 4 36.88 -0.68 3.18
N SER A 5 35.85 -1.38 3.64
CA SER A 5 35.74 -2.83 3.50
C SER A 5 34.94 -3.27 2.26
N CYS A 6 33.98 -2.49 1.76
CA CYS A 6 33.14 -2.87 0.63
C CYS A 6 32.92 -1.77 -0.41
N GLY A 7 33.52 -0.58 -0.22
CA GLY A 7 33.43 0.55 -1.17
C GLY A 7 32.08 1.30 -1.16
N TYR A 8 31.13 0.88 -0.34
CA TYR A 8 29.82 1.52 -0.28
C TYR A 8 29.88 2.91 0.34
N LYS A 9 29.23 3.90 -0.32
CA LYS A 9 29.13 5.29 0.17
C LYS A 9 27.88 5.41 1.04
N ASN A 10 28.04 5.50 2.36
CA ASN A 10 26.93 5.76 3.26
C ASN A 10 26.39 7.18 3.07
N ALA A 11 25.08 7.32 3.01
CA ALA A 11 24.40 8.60 2.91
C ALA A 11 24.59 9.45 4.19
N ASN A 12 24.65 8.79 5.36
CA ASN A 12 24.94 9.45 6.63
C ASN A 12 26.45 9.39 6.93
N GLU A 13 27.11 10.55 6.92
CA GLU A 13 28.57 10.65 7.17
C GLU A 13 28.96 10.40 8.62
N SER A 14 28.03 10.44 9.55
CA SER A 14 28.23 10.16 10.98
C SER A 14 27.82 8.74 11.39
N ALA A 15 27.43 7.88 10.45
CA ALA A 15 27.05 6.51 10.75
C ALA A 15 28.24 5.73 11.34
N PRO A 16 28.07 5.07 12.50
CA PRO A 16 29.17 4.32 13.13
C PRO A 16 29.51 3.03 12.36
N PHE A 17 28.59 2.52 11.56
CA PHE A 17 28.74 1.29 10.80
C PHE A 17 28.30 1.47 9.34
N CYS A 18 28.85 0.65 8.44
CA CYS A 18 28.46 0.62 7.04
C CYS A 18 27.09 0.01 6.85
N GLY A 19 26.15 0.74 6.24
CA GLY A 19 24.80 0.26 5.96
C GLY A 19 24.73 -0.95 5.00
N ARG A 20 25.84 -1.23 4.28
CA ARG A 20 25.87 -2.37 3.34
C ARG A 20 26.49 -3.64 3.91
N CYS A 21 27.57 -3.53 4.69
CA CYS A 21 28.31 -4.68 5.17
C CYS A 21 28.43 -4.76 6.70
N GLY A 22 27.80 -3.85 7.45
CA GLY A 22 27.77 -3.83 8.91
C GLY A 22 29.11 -3.55 9.59
N LYS A 23 30.20 -3.26 8.84
CA LYS A 23 31.50 -3.03 9.44
C LYS A 23 31.66 -1.59 9.95
N PRO A 24 32.42 -1.36 11.06
CA PRO A 24 32.64 -0.01 11.59
C PRO A 24 33.29 0.91 10.57
N LEU A 25 32.88 2.18 10.52
CA LEU A 25 33.33 3.20 9.57
C LEU A 25 34.36 4.16 10.18
N GLY A 26 34.52 4.19 11.50
CA GLY A 26 35.45 5.06 12.20
C GLY A 26 36.54 4.29 12.92
N GLY A 27 37.81 4.69 12.70
CA GLY A 27 38.92 4.28 13.57
C GLY A 27 38.89 5.11 14.84
N ALA A 28 38.47 4.54 15.97
CA ALA A 28 38.63 5.16 17.27
C ALA A 28 40.06 4.93 17.74
N ALA A 29 40.80 6.00 17.98
CA ALA A 29 42.04 5.97 18.76
C ALA A 29 41.70 5.77 20.24
N PRO A 30 42.57 5.06 21.04
CA PRO A 30 42.23 4.73 22.41
C PRO A 30 42.47 5.96 23.32
N VAL A 31 41.48 6.24 24.15
CA VAL A 31 41.65 7.15 25.31
C VAL A 31 41.99 6.31 26.54
N GLY A 32 43.06 6.72 27.21
CA GLY A 32 43.71 6.00 28.27
C GLY A 32 43.02 5.98 29.61
N ASP A 33 43.53 5.10 30.42
CA ASP A 33 43.28 4.68 31.77
C ASP A 33 42.85 5.75 32.80
N ARG A 34 41.95 5.33 33.68
CA ARG A 34 42.10 5.55 35.13
C ARG A 34 41.46 4.43 35.95
N ASP A 35 42.32 3.71 36.64
CA ASP A 35 42.23 2.93 37.88
C ASP A 35 40.87 2.67 38.56
N SER A 36 40.57 1.40 38.86
CA SER A 36 40.52 0.88 40.23
C SER A 36 40.44 -0.66 40.27
N SER A 37 41.45 -1.17 40.86
CA SER A 37 41.77 -2.44 41.49
C SER A 37 40.71 -3.47 41.85
N SER A 38 41.18 -4.70 41.71
CA SER A 38 40.96 -5.94 42.49
C SER A 38 39.75 -6.80 42.15
N THR A 39 39.97 -7.90 41.55
CA THR A 39 40.12 -9.26 42.07
C THR A 39 40.40 -10.21 40.93
N ASP A 40 41.56 -10.79 41.06
CA ASP A 40 42.17 -11.71 40.09
C ASP A 40 42.06 -13.15 40.59
N HIS A 41 42.38 -14.06 39.68
CA HIS A 41 42.61 -15.48 39.84
C HIS A 41 41.40 -16.41 39.78
N LEU A 42 41.15 -16.91 38.56
CA LEU A 42 40.92 -18.33 38.21
C LEU A 42 40.28 -18.46 36.83
N ALA A 43 41.03 -18.32 35.74
CA ALA A 43 40.70 -18.84 34.42
C ALA A 43 41.86 -18.66 33.41
N LYS A 44 42.97 -19.32 33.67
CA LYS A 44 44.08 -19.42 32.70
C LYS A 44 44.61 -20.83 32.63
N ALA A 45 43.83 -21.79 32.17
CA ALA A 45 44.35 -23.14 31.89
C ALA A 45 43.69 -23.90 30.70
N GLU A 46 42.64 -23.37 30.04
CA GLU A 46 41.96 -24.19 29.01
C GLU A 46 41.98 -23.63 27.56
N SER A 47 42.78 -22.60 27.26
CA SER A 47 42.75 -21.98 25.90
C SER A 47 43.91 -22.37 24.98
N HIS A 48 44.76 -23.35 25.32
CA HIS A 48 45.97 -23.66 24.51
C HIS A 48 45.86 -24.91 23.63
N GLU A 49 44.87 -25.82 23.82
CA GLU A 49 44.75 -27.03 22.98
C GLU A 49 43.75 -26.89 21.81
N ALA A 50 42.77 -25.99 21.88
CA ALA A 50 41.79 -25.79 20.80
C ALA A 50 42.37 -25.07 19.55
N ARG A 51 43.55 -24.44 19.65
CA ARG A 51 44.14 -23.67 18.53
C ARG A 51 45.01 -24.48 17.57
N LYS A 52 45.34 -25.73 17.86
CA LYS A 52 46.14 -26.58 16.97
C LYS A 52 45.34 -27.52 16.06
N SER A 53 44.05 -27.73 16.32
CA SER A 53 43.17 -28.56 15.50
C SER A 53 42.54 -27.82 14.30
N SER A 54 42.30 -26.51 14.46
CA SER A 54 41.66 -25.69 13.40
C SER A 54 42.56 -25.36 12.19
N LYS A 55 43.89 -25.39 12.34
CA LYS A 55 44.82 -25.10 11.22
C LYS A 55 45.11 -26.27 10.27
N ARG A 56 44.73 -27.50 10.62
CA ARG A 56 44.90 -28.68 9.75
C ARG A 56 43.68 -28.96 8.83
N ILE A 57 42.49 -28.48 9.18
CA ILE A 57 41.27 -28.68 8.37
C ILE A 57 41.19 -27.65 7.24
N VAL A 58 41.70 -26.43 7.46
CA VAL A 58 41.69 -25.37 6.43
C VAL A 58 42.70 -25.64 5.30
N GLY A 59 43.78 -26.37 5.61
CA GLY A 59 44.80 -26.74 4.60
C GLY A 59 44.35 -27.80 3.59
N ILE A 60 43.44 -28.70 3.98
CA ILE A 60 42.99 -29.80 3.13
C ILE A 60 41.85 -29.33 2.21
N ALA A 61 41.02 -28.39 2.67
CA ALA A 61 39.93 -27.80 1.83
C ALA A 61 40.50 -26.90 0.71
N ALA A 62 41.58 -26.18 0.95
CA ALA A 62 42.24 -25.35 -0.08
C ALA A 62 42.93 -26.17 -1.18
N LEU A 63 43.38 -27.39 -0.88
CA LEU A 63 44.05 -28.24 -1.85
C LEU A 63 43.06 -28.96 -2.79
N LEU A 64 41.85 -29.25 -2.32
CA LEU A 64 40.80 -29.88 -3.13
C LEU A 64 40.12 -28.90 -4.11
N VAL A 65 40.07 -27.62 -3.75
CA VAL A 65 39.53 -26.56 -4.65
C VAL A 65 40.51 -26.25 -5.80
N CYS A 66 41.83 -26.31 -5.57
CA CYS A 66 42.80 -26.08 -6.62
C CYS A 66 42.91 -27.25 -7.61
N LEU A 67 42.55 -28.48 -7.23
CA LEU A 67 42.52 -29.63 -8.12
C LEU A 67 41.25 -29.71 -8.98
N ALA A 68 40.15 -29.11 -8.55
CA ALA A 68 38.91 -29.03 -9.34
C ALA A 68 38.98 -27.97 -10.45
N ILE A 69 39.78 -26.92 -10.29
CA ILE A 69 39.98 -25.86 -11.30
C ILE A 69 40.95 -26.28 -12.41
N ALA A 70 41.89 -27.20 -12.12
CA ALA A 70 42.83 -27.71 -13.10
C ALA A 70 42.29 -28.86 -13.98
N GLY A 71 41.17 -29.49 -13.58
CA GLY A 71 40.55 -30.62 -14.34
C GLY A 71 39.45 -30.21 -15.33
N GLY A 72 38.93 -28.97 -15.22
CA GLY A 72 37.82 -28.50 -16.05
C GLY A 72 38.18 -27.81 -17.36
N GLY A 73 39.46 -27.66 -17.67
CA GLY A 73 39.95 -26.87 -18.80
C GLY A 73 40.18 -27.57 -20.12
N LEU A 74 39.82 -28.86 -20.26
CA LEU A 74 40.25 -29.65 -21.47
C LEU A 74 39.12 -30.35 -22.25
N VAL A 75 37.88 -29.87 -22.18
CA VAL A 75 36.76 -30.50 -22.95
C VAL A 75 35.95 -29.50 -23.81
N ILE A 76 36.42 -28.29 -24.03
CA ILE A 76 35.78 -27.35 -24.96
C ILE A 76 36.73 -26.93 -26.08
N LEU A 77 37.13 -27.88 -26.91
CA LEU A 77 37.73 -27.62 -28.23
C LEU A 77 37.59 -28.85 -29.13
N HIS A 78 36.38 -29.19 -29.54
CA HIS A 78 36.13 -29.91 -30.80
C HIS A 78 34.62 -29.99 -31.11
N ARG A 79 34.12 -29.00 -31.80
CA ARG A 79 33.09 -29.14 -32.87
C ARG A 79 32.68 -27.76 -33.40
N SER A 80 33.56 -27.27 -34.29
CA SER A 80 33.15 -26.27 -35.28
C SER A 80 32.95 -26.99 -36.61
N GLY A 81 31.93 -26.67 -37.31
CA GLY A 81 31.74 -27.07 -38.69
C GLY A 81 30.27 -27.27 -39.00
N VAL A 82 29.79 -26.37 -39.64
CA VAL A 82 29.38 -26.12 -41.02
C VAL A 82 27.91 -25.69 -41.13
N ILE A 83 27.73 -24.47 -41.54
CA ILE A 83 26.57 -23.85 -42.23
C ILE A 83 26.93 -23.89 -43.73
N PRO A 84 26.09 -23.78 -44.75
CA PRO A 84 24.69 -23.42 -44.99
C PRO A 84 24.06 -24.20 -46.18
N PRO A 85 23.15 -23.72 -47.08
CA PRO A 85 22.17 -22.63 -47.05
C PRO A 85 20.76 -22.94 -47.64
N ALA A 86 19.86 -22.00 -47.39
CA ALA A 86 18.89 -21.35 -48.30
C ALA A 86 17.81 -22.10 -49.10
N ASN A 87 16.66 -21.41 -49.07
CA ASN A 87 15.60 -21.28 -50.09
C ASN A 87 14.60 -22.44 -50.28
N THR A 88 13.32 -22.12 -50.01
CA THR A 88 12.38 -21.76 -51.09
C THR A 88 10.96 -21.65 -50.51
N THR A 89 10.32 -20.53 -50.83
CA THR A 89 8.87 -20.35 -50.86
C THR A 89 8.29 -21.12 -52.09
N PRO A 90 7.00 -21.47 -52.05
CA PRO A 90 6.00 -20.83 -52.90
C PRO A 90 4.67 -20.63 -52.19
N ARG A 91 4.07 -19.49 -52.20
CA ARG A 91 3.10 -18.83 -53.10
C ARG A 91 2.13 -19.78 -53.81
N THR A 92 0.88 -19.64 -53.50
CA THR A 92 -0.36 -19.62 -54.31
C THR A 92 -1.53 -19.84 -53.39
N THR A 93 -2.71 -19.29 -53.50
CA THR A 93 -3.39 -18.40 -54.44
C THR A 93 -4.70 -17.92 -53.76
N ALA A 94 -5.09 -16.73 -54.09
CA ALA A 94 -6.34 -16.11 -53.70
C ALA A 94 -7.53 -16.78 -54.45
N THR A 95 -8.70 -16.78 -53.79
CA THR A 95 -9.95 -16.76 -54.56
C THR A 95 -10.89 -15.72 -53.91
N LYS A 96 -11.18 -14.72 -54.71
CA LYS A 96 -12.25 -13.74 -54.56
C LYS A 96 -13.57 -14.38 -54.98
N MET A 97 -14.66 -13.99 -54.29
CA MET A 97 -16.01 -13.75 -54.87
C MET A 97 -16.71 -12.85 -53.85
N SER A 98 -16.94 -11.65 -54.03
CA SER A 98 -17.75 -10.82 -54.91
C SER A 98 -19.23 -11.21 -54.96
N SER A 99 -20.10 -10.41 -54.33
CA SER A 99 -21.30 -9.89 -54.92
C SER A 99 -22.01 -8.88 -53.97
N SER A 100 -22.04 -7.65 -54.37
CA SER A 100 -23.13 -6.69 -54.13
C SER A 100 -23.97 -6.66 -55.46
N PRO A 101 -25.02 -5.89 -55.60
CA PRO A 101 -25.94 -5.13 -54.76
C PRO A 101 -27.44 -5.30 -55.17
N VAL A 102 -28.39 -4.67 -54.49
CA VAL A 102 -29.65 -4.09 -55.05
C VAL A 102 -30.22 -3.12 -54.01
N SER A 103 -30.33 -2.02 -54.24
CA SER A 103 -30.91 -0.79 -54.72
C SER A 103 -32.44 -0.68 -54.61
N ALA A 104 -32.86 0.56 -54.33
CA ALA A 104 -34.11 1.27 -54.57
C ALA A 104 -35.16 1.15 -53.43
N GLY A 105 -35.85 2.19 -53.06
CA GLY A 105 -36.11 3.46 -53.67
C GLY A 105 -36.92 4.41 -52.79
N ALA A 106 -36.80 5.63 -53.10
CA ALA A 106 -37.44 6.89 -52.86
C ALA A 106 -38.91 6.92 -52.41
N ALA A 107 -39.23 7.90 -51.56
CA ALA A 107 -40.14 8.99 -51.89
C ALA A 107 -40.32 9.97 -50.72
N SER A 108 -40.01 11.24 -51.00
CA SER A 108 -40.50 12.41 -50.28
C SER A 108 -41.82 12.86 -50.94
N PRO A 109 -42.75 13.55 -50.25
CA PRO A 109 -42.83 14.98 -50.48
C PRO A 109 -43.18 15.84 -49.22
N ALA A 110 -42.72 17.08 -49.28
CA ALA A 110 -43.27 18.24 -48.60
C ALA A 110 -44.46 18.80 -49.43
N PRO A 111 -45.22 19.87 -49.07
CA PRO A 111 -45.01 20.87 -48.00
C PRO A 111 -46.34 21.32 -47.33
N ALA A 112 -46.26 22.14 -46.28
CA ALA A 112 -47.20 23.27 -46.06
C ALA A 112 -46.77 24.16 -44.90
N THR A 113 -46.61 25.43 -45.13
CA THR A 113 -46.54 26.58 -44.24
C THR A 113 -47.94 27.18 -44.05
N PRO A 114 -48.19 28.25 -43.29
CA PRO A 114 -47.64 28.74 -41.99
C PRO A 114 -48.79 29.19 -41.03
N ILE A 115 -48.53 29.43 -39.75
CA ILE A 115 -49.31 30.39 -38.93
C ILE A 115 -48.47 30.95 -37.77
N LEU A 116 -48.19 32.25 -37.89
CA LEU A 116 -48.14 33.39 -36.96
C LEU A 116 -47.70 33.19 -35.47
N ALA A 117 -46.60 33.84 -35.20
CA ALA A 117 -46.20 34.76 -34.11
C ALA A 117 -46.98 34.79 -32.80
N SER A 118 -46.26 34.58 -31.68
CA SER A 118 -46.38 35.42 -30.49
C SER A 118 -45.06 35.41 -29.67
N ASP A 119 -44.57 36.57 -29.45
CA ASP A 119 -43.69 37.08 -28.39
C ASP A 119 -42.75 36.16 -27.64
N SER A 120 -41.47 36.20 -27.96
CA SER A 120 -40.36 35.82 -27.12
C SER A 120 -39.89 37.02 -26.30
N PRO A 121 -39.62 36.84 -24.98
CA PRO A 121 -38.89 37.85 -24.21
C PRO A 121 -37.43 37.94 -24.66
N PRO A 122 -36.72 39.08 -24.44
CA PRO A 122 -35.41 39.30 -24.98
C PRO A 122 -34.38 38.31 -24.43
N ALA A 123 -33.53 37.81 -25.33
CA ALA A 123 -32.41 36.95 -25.03
C ALA A 123 -31.47 37.65 -24.02
N SER A 124 -31.23 37.00 -22.89
CA SER A 124 -30.14 37.32 -22.01
C SER A 124 -28.81 37.28 -22.77
N PRO A 125 -27.88 38.21 -22.56
CA PRO A 125 -26.62 38.23 -23.26
C PRO A 125 -25.83 36.96 -22.94
N THR A 126 -25.43 36.27 -23.98
CA THR A 126 -24.43 35.24 -23.95
C THR A 126 -23.21 35.77 -23.18
N PRO A 127 -22.68 35.08 -22.17
CA PRO A 127 -21.45 35.52 -21.55
C PRO A 127 -20.35 35.45 -22.62
N GLU A 128 -19.88 36.59 -23.09
CA GLU A 128 -18.60 36.66 -23.79
C GLU A 128 -17.56 35.95 -22.95
N ALA A 129 -16.85 35.01 -23.52
CA ALA A 129 -15.70 34.36 -22.92
C ALA A 129 -14.72 35.48 -22.54
N SER A 130 -14.74 35.88 -21.28
CA SER A 130 -13.76 36.77 -20.72
C SER A 130 -12.40 36.09 -20.92
N THR A 131 -11.60 36.62 -21.83
CA THR A 131 -10.19 36.35 -21.90
C THR A 131 -9.56 36.95 -20.65
N ALA A 132 -9.64 36.23 -19.54
CA ALA A 132 -8.93 36.54 -18.32
C ALA A 132 -7.44 36.61 -18.69
N ASN A 133 -6.89 37.80 -18.66
CA ASN A 133 -5.45 38.03 -18.90
C ASN A 133 -4.68 37.28 -17.83
N THR A 134 -4.14 36.12 -18.17
CA THR A 134 -3.28 35.33 -17.30
C THR A 134 -2.05 36.16 -16.97
N VAL A 135 -1.91 36.54 -15.71
CA VAL A 135 -0.78 37.36 -15.27
C VAL A 135 0.50 36.51 -15.31
N ARG A 136 1.55 37.04 -15.97
CA ARG A 136 2.85 36.37 -15.91
C ARG A 136 3.60 36.89 -14.69
N VAL A 137 4.06 35.97 -13.84
CA VAL A 137 4.77 36.27 -12.60
C VAL A 137 6.18 35.69 -12.66
N THR A 138 7.14 36.40 -12.08
CA THR A 138 8.50 35.89 -11.87
C THR A 138 8.53 35.14 -10.51
N PRO A 139 8.94 33.89 -10.46
CA PRO A 139 9.09 33.16 -9.21
C PRO A 139 10.12 33.81 -8.27
N SER A 140 9.97 33.58 -6.98
CA SER A 140 10.84 34.09 -5.93
C SER A 140 11.40 32.92 -5.09
N ALA A 141 12.63 33.06 -4.61
CA ALA A 141 13.21 32.14 -3.63
C ALA A 141 12.65 32.33 -2.20
N VAL A 142 11.86 33.38 -1.96
CA VAL A 142 11.27 33.66 -0.65
C VAL A 142 10.02 32.81 -0.48
N ILE A 143 10.02 31.94 0.54
CA ILE A 143 8.84 31.18 0.94
C ILE A 143 7.95 32.07 1.80
N PRO A 144 6.69 32.34 1.38
CA PRO A 144 5.79 33.18 2.14
C PRO A 144 5.39 32.50 3.45
N THR A 145 5.13 33.31 4.46
CA THR A 145 4.54 32.84 5.72
C THR A 145 3.08 32.46 5.48
N GLY A 146 2.69 31.26 5.89
CA GLY A 146 1.33 30.76 5.74
C GLY A 146 1.25 29.25 5.90
N THR A 147 0.05 28.73 6.05
CA THR A 147 -0.22 27.30 6.19
C THR A 147 -0.15 26.62 4.82
N ASN A 148 0.59 25.50 4.71
CA ASN A 148 0.52 24.62 3.55
C ASN A 148 -0.76 23.76 3.65
N ILE A 149 -1.82 24.19 2.95
CA ILE A 149 -3.13 23.55 3.00
C ILE A 149 -3.28 22.36 2.05
N ALA A 150 -2.31 22.14 1.16
CA ALA A 150 -2.28 20.95 0.30
C ALA A 150 -1.59 19.75 0.97
N ALA A 151 -0.85 19.97 2.04
CA ALA A 151 -0.13 18.89 2.72
C ALA A 151 -1.06 17.78 3.19
N LEU A 152 -0.63 16.54 3.06
CA LEU A 152 -1.38 15.36 3.50
C LEU A 152 -1.78 15.46 4.98
N ASN A 153 -0.90 15.99 5.82
CA ASN A 153 -1.18 16.20 7.24
C ASN A 153 -2.20 17.31 7.51
N PHE A 154 -2.59 18.08 6.50
CA PHE A 154 -3.72 19.02 6.52
C PHE A 154 -4.95 18.47 5.78
N GLY A 155 -4.92 17.20 5.35
CA GLY A 155 -5.99 16.56 4.60
C GLY A 155 -6.10 17.02 3.16
N GLY A 156 -5.00 17.51 2.58
CA GLY A 156 -4.88 17.71 1.14
C GLY A 156 -4.90 16.38 0.39
N GLU A 157 -5.47 16.37 -0.82
CA GLU A 157 -5.59 15.17 -1.65
C GLU A 157 -5.19 15.46 -3.10
N ILE A 158 -4.61 14.46 -3.75
CA ILE A 158 -4.44 14.44 -5.21
C ILE A 158 -5.72 13.89 -5.84
N GLU A 159 -6.50 14.75 -6.47
CA GLU A 159 -7.75 14.37 -7.14
C GLU A 159 -7.50 13.73 -8.49
N ASN A 160 -6.54 14.27 -9.23
CA ASN A 160 -6.14 13.75 -10.53
C ASN A 160 -4.68 14.11 -10.80
N ILE A 161 -4.00 13.25 -11.53
CA ILE A 161 -2.64 13.47 -12.01
C ILE A 161 -2.50 12.81 -13.38
N THR A 162 -1.94 13.54 -14.35
CA THR A 162 -1.65 12.96 -15.66
C THR A 162 -0.25 12.35 -15.67
N GLY A 163 -0.07 11.32 -16.50
CA GLY A 163 1.15 10.53 -16.58
C GLY A 163 1.07 9.26 -15.75
N SER A 164 1.72 8.20 -16.24
CA SER A 164 1.93 6.98 -15.48
C SER A 164 3.19 7.16 -14.66
N TYR A 165 3.04 7.20 -13.38
CA TYR A 165 4.17 7.10 -12.46
C TYR A 165 4.53 5.63 -12.29
N GLY A 166 5.81 5.34 -12.36
CA GLY A 166 6.33 4.03 -11.99
C GLY A 166 6.08 3.76 -10.50
N PRO A 167 6.26 2.51 -10.09
CA PRO A 167 6.22 2.15 -8.68
C PRO A 167 7.19 3.04 -7.89
N GLY A 168 6.71 3.57 -6.78
CA GLY A 168 7.52 4.39 -5.92
C GLY A 168 7.57 5.88 -6.21
N HIS A 169 6.92 6.36 -7.25
CA HIS A 169 6.84 7.78 -7.59
C HIS A 169 5.39 8.25 -7.72
N ASN A 170 4.54 7.88 -6.76
CA ASN A 170 3.13 8.22 -6.77
C ASN A 170 2.89 9.72 -6.51
N GLY A 171 1.73 10.23 -6.96
CA GLY A 171 1.42 11.66 -6.86
C GLY A 171 1.35 12.21 -5.42
N ARG A 172 1.16 11.36 -4.41
CA ARG A 172 1.09 11.79 -3.01
C ARG A 172 2.43 12.31 -2.48
N LEU A 173 3.54 11.85 -3.06
CA LEU A 173 4.88 12.36 -2.73
C LEU A 173 5.04 13.86 -3.00
N LEU A 174 4.17 14.44 -3.84
CA LEU A 174 4.16 15.89 -4.07
C LEU A 174 3.68 16.71 -2.87
N ILE A 175 2.99 16.10 -1.90
CA ILE A 175 2.33 16.80 -0.80
C ILE A 175 2.53 16.11 0.56
N ASP A 176 3.49 15.22 0.68
CA ASP A 176 3.76 14.45 1.91
C ASP A 176 4.58 15.23 2.96
N GLY A 177 5.14 16.37 2.57
CA GLY A 177 5.96 17.22 3.42
C GLY A 177 7.46 16.99 3.26
N LEU A 178 7.88 16.07 2.39
CA LEU A 178 9.26 15.68 2.18
C LEU A 178 9.75 16.01 0.76
N PRO A 179 11.00 16.46 0.58
CA PRO A 179 11.56 16.69 -0.74
C PRO A 179 12.02 15.41 -1.45
N GLU A 180 12.10 14.29 -0.73
CA GLU A 180 12.48 12.96 -1.22
C GLU A 180 11.72 11.89 -0.43
N PRO A 181 11.24 10.79 -1.10
CA PRO A 181 11.37 10.49 -2.54
C PRO A 181 10.58 11.45 -3.44
N THR A 182 10.88 11.44 -4.74
CA THR A 182 10.30 12.38 -5.72
C THR A 182 9.15 11.78 -6.51
N TRP A 183 8.22 12.62 -6.96
CA TRP A 183 7.25 12.23 -7.97
C TRP A 183 7.83 12.33 -9.38
N ARG A 184 7.51 11.34 -10.24
CA ARG A 184 7.84 11.29 -11.66
C ARG A 184 6.59 10.95 -12.49
N PRO A 185 6.28 11.71 -13.55
CA PRO A 185 5.08 11.47 -14.35
C PRO A 185 5.16 10.24 -15.25
N GLU A 186 6.35 9.82 -15.65
CA GLU A 186 6.59 8.61 -16.43
C GLU A 186 7.71 7.84 -15.74
N GLY A 187 7.43 6.56 -15.43
CA GLY A 187 8.38 5.69 -14.79
C GLY A 187 9.23 4.96 -15.81
N GLU A 188 10.50 4.77 -15.51
CA GLU A 188 11.24 3.65 -16.04
C GLU A 188 10.50 2.37 -15.68
N ASN A 189 10.35 1.43 -16.61
CA ASN A 189 9.91 0.11 -16.24
C ASN A 189 11.06 -0.55 -15.46
N PRO A 190 10.98 -0.71 -14.14
CA PRO A 190 12.08 -1.24 -13.35
C PRO A 190 12.42 -2.69 -13.68
N LEU A 191 11.48 -3.41 -14.32
CA LEU A 191 11.68 -4.79 -14.75
C LEU A 191 12.47 -4.91 -16.07
N HIS A 192 12.56 -3.80 -16.84
CA HIS A 192 13.26 -3.75 -18.13
C HIS A 192 14.06 -2.45 -18.28
N PRO A 193 15.04 -2.18 -17.41
CA PRO A 193 15.81 -0.93 -17.47
C PRO A 193 16.60 -0.75 -18.76
N ALA A 194 16.89 -1.83 -19.49
CA ALA A 194 17.58 -1.76 -20.78
C ALA A 194 16.66 -1.48 -21.97
N GLU A 195 15.34 -1.64 -21.81
CA GLU A 195 14.31 -1.34 -22.83
C GLU A 195 13.62 -0.01 -22.59
N ALA A 196 13.87 0.62 -21.44
CA ALA A 196 13.45 1.96 -21.15
C ALA A 196 14.23 2.93 -22.07
N ALA A 197 13.80 3.01 -23.32
CA ALA A 197 13.96 4.24 -24.06
C ALA A 197 13.33 5.31 -23.18
N VAL A 198 14.10 6.32 -22.79
CA VAL A 198 13.62 7.48 -22.04
C VAL A 198 12.46 8.06 -22.84
N ASP A 199 11.25 7.60 -22.57
CA ASP A 199 10.06 8.13 -23.20
C ASP A 199 9.93 9.56 -22.69
N HIS A 200 10.16 10.49 -23.61
CA HIS A 200 10.08 11.91 -23.31
C HIS A 200 8.71 12.22 -22.71
N VAL A 201 8.73 12.86 -21.57
CA VAL A 201 7.52 13.29 -20.87
C VAL A 201 6.63 14.09 -21.84
N LYS A 202 5.42 13.62 -22.08
CA LYS A 202 4.46 14.33 -22.93
C LYS A 202 3.81 15.45 -22.14
N PHE A 203 3.97 16.67 -22.62
CA PHE A 203 3.34 17.85 -22.03
C PHE A 203 2.00 18.19 -22.71
N PRO A 204 1.03 18.80 -22.02
CA PRO A 204 1.11 19.20 -20.60
C PRO A 204 0.89 18.03 -19.65
N GLN A 205 1.60 18.04 -18.51
CA GLN A 205 1.26 17.22 -17.36
C GLN A 205 0.35 18.04 -16.44
N GLU A 206 -0.67 17.43 -15.86
CA GLU A 206 -1.62 18.11 -14.99
C GLU A 206 -1.71 17.42 -13.62
N ILE A 207 -1.68 18.23 -12.56
CA ILE A 207 -1.83 17.82 -11.18
C ILE A 207 -3.02 18.58 -10.61
N VAL A 208 -4.02 17.89 -10.09
CA VAL A 208 -5.20 18.52 -9.48
C VAL A 208 -5.22 18.17 -7.99
N LEU A 209 -5.20 19.19 -7.18
CA LEU A 209 -5.22 19.15 -5.72
C LEU A 209 -6.57 19.61 -5.16
N SER A 210 -7.00 19.05 -4.05
CA SER A 210 -8.06 19.57 -3.21
C SER A 210 -7.57 19.76 -1.78
N PHE A 211 -8.35 20.51 -0.99
CA PHE A 211 -8.06 20.83 0.40
C PHE A 211 -8.97 20.03 1.33
N TYR A 212 -8.78 20.16 2.63
CA TYR A 212 -9.52 19.42 3.64
C TYR A 212 -11.03 19.40 3.36
N LYS A 213 -11.62 18.21 3.31
CA LYS A 213 -13.04 17.97 2.96
C LYS A 213 -13.47 18.58 1.62
N ARG A 214 -12.54 18.85 0.72
CA ARG A 214 -12.79 19.56 -0.54
C ARG A 214 -13.49 20.91 -0.33
N ASP A 215 -13.22 21.55 0.81
CA ASP A 215 -13.80 22.87 1.09
C ASP A 215 -12.96 23.99 0.46
N ALA A 216 -13.60 25.14 0.24
CA ALA A 216 -12.95 26.26 -0.40
C ALA A 216 -11.92 26.91 0.53
N ALA A 217 -10.74 27.15 0.00
CA ALA A 217 -9.66 27.87 0.67
C ALA A 217 -9.27 29.10 -0.12
N LEU A 218 -8.63 30.06 0.55
CA LEU A 218 -8.03 31.22 -0.09
C LEU A 218 -6.56 30.89 -0.38
N VAL A 219 -6.21 30.76 -1.66
CA VAL A 219 -4.85 30.39 -2.09
C VAL A 219 -4.09 31.63 -2.53
N SER A 220 -2.84 31.79 -2.10
CA SER A 220 -2.01 32.96 -2.42
C SER A 220 -0.65 32.63 -3.04
N ALA A 221 -0.18 31.40 -2.89
CA ALA A 221 1.09 30.98 -3.50
C ALA A 221 1.18 29.48 -3.66
N VAL A 222 2.04 29.06 -4.61
CA VAL A 222 2.51 27.68 -4.76
C VAL A 222 4.02 27.68 -4.63
N VAL A 223 4.53 26.83 -3.74
CA VAL A 223 5.98 26.65 -3.49
C VAL A 223 6.39 25.30 -4.04
N TRP A 224 7.48 25.27 -4.75
CA TRP A 224 8.09 24.10 -5.34
C TRP A 224 9.38 23.77 -4.60
N THR A 225 9.62 22.51 -4.32
CA THR A 225 10.90 22.03 -3.78
C THR A 225 11.46 20.95 -4.69
N PHE A 226 12.73 21.07 -5.02
CA PHE A 226 13.42 20.18 -5.93
C PHE A 226 14.57 19.49 -5.21
N PRO A 227 14.81 18.20 -5.47
CA PRO A 227 15.99 17.50 -5.00
C PRO A 227 17.28 18.13 -5.53
N LYS A 228 18.40 17.90 -4.84
CA LYS A 228 19.68 18.56 -5.18
C LYS A 228 20.26 18.13 -6.53
N ASP A 229 20.08 16.88 -6.91
CA ASP A 229 20.79 16.25 -8.04
C ASP A 229 19.85 15.90 -9.21
N VAL A 230 18.75 16.64 -9.38
CA VAL A 230 17.78 16.37 -10.45
C VAL A 230 18.19 17.01 -11.76
N SER A 231 18.26 16.20 -12.81
CA SER A 231 18.66 16.59 -14.15
C SER A 231 17.55 17.29 -14.96
N SER A 232 16.28 17.03 -14.64
CA SER A 232 15.12 17.59 -15.32
C SER A 232 14.06 18.09 -14.34
N ARG A 233 13.71 19.37 -14.45
CA ARG A 233 12.74 20.07 -13.61
C ARG A 233 11.65 20.73 -14.47
N PRO A 234 10.45 20.97 -13.93
CA PRO A 234 9.46 21.80 -14.60
C PRO A 234 10.02 23.16 -14.93
N LYS A 235 9.70 23.68 -16.12
CA LYS A 235 10.15 25.00 -16.55
C LYS A 235 8.99 25.99 -16.69
N ASP A 236 8.11 25.79 -17.64
CA ASP A 236 6.94 26.63 -17.83
C ASP A 236 5.73 25.98 -17.16
N VAL A 237 5.05 26.73 -16.30
CA VAL A 237 3.94 26.22 -15.50
C VAL A 237 2.76 27.20 -15.50
N GLU A 238 1.56 26.65 -15.37
CA GLU A 238 0.32 27.39 -15.17
C GLU A 238 -0.40 26.90 -13.92
N ILE A 239 -1.01 27.83 -13.17
CA ILE A 239 -1.86 27.54 -12.04
C ILE A 239 -3.28 27.95 -12.38
N TRP A 240 -4.22 27.04 -12.17
CA TRP A 240 -5.65 27.21 -12.44
C TRP A 240 -6.43 26.84 -11.18
N THR A 241 -7.61 27.42 -11.01
CA THR A 241 -8.49 27.12 -9.87
C THR A 241 -9.90 26.81 -10.31
N SER A 242 -10.61 25.96 -9.53
CA SER A 242 -12.04 25.68 -9.69
C SER A 242 -12.74 25.65 -8.33
N MET A 243 -13.98 26.13 -8.32
CA MET A 243 -14.87 26.08 -7.17
C MET A 243 -15.89 24.94 -7.24
N SER A 244 -16.02 24.29 -8.38
CA SER A 244 -17.15 23.36 -8.64
C SER A 244 -16.73 21.92 -8.88
N SER A 245 -15.63 21.67 -9.59
CA SER A 245 -15.28 20.34 -10.07
C SER A 245 -13.76 20.12 -10.11
N PRO A 246 -13.29 18.90 -9.82
CA PRO A 246 -11.88 18.54 -10.01
C PRO A 246 -11.50 18.29 -11.47
N THR A 247 -12.47 18.19 -12.39
CA THR A 247 -12.24 17.90 -13.80
C THR A 247 -12.49 19.11 -14.68
N ASP A 248 -13.48 19.96 -14.35
CA ASP A 248 -14.00 21.00 -15.22
C ASP A 248 -14.04 22.37 -14.55
N ASN A 249 -14.39 23.40 -15.34
CA ASN A 249 -14.64 24.77 -14.88
C ASN A 249 -13.43 25.41 -14.17
N PHE A 250 -12.23 25.10 -14.66
CA PHE A 250 -11.02 25.74 -14.17
C PHE A 250 -10.78 27.10 -14.85
N SER A 251 -10.47 28.10 -14.04
CA SER A 251 -10.07 29.43 -14.49
C SER A 251 -8.57 29.62 -14.28
N PRO A 252 -7.84 30.19 -15.27
CA PRO A 252 -6.42 30.45 -15.13
C PRO A 252 -6.16 31.55 -14.10
N VAL A 253 -5.15 31.35 -13.25
CA VAL A 253 -4.72 32.32 -12.24
C VAL A 253 -3.43 32.97 -12.64
N VAL A 254 -2.39 32.18 -12.92
CA VAL A 254 -1.04 32.67 -13.16
C VAL A 254 -0.29 31.72 -14.08
N LYS A 255 0.64 32.33 -14.88
CA LYS A 255 1.64 31.61 -15.67
C LYS A 255 3.02 32.05 -15.25
N ALA A 256 3.95 31.12 -15.05
CA ALA A 256 5.31 31.41 -14.63
C ALA A 256 6.33 30.52 -15.35
N THR A 257 7.56 30.98 -15.40
CA THR A 257 8.73 30.19 -15.80
C THR A 257 9.62 30.07 -14.59
N LEU A 258 9.88 28.87 -14.12
CA LEU A 258 10.66 28.57 -12.93
C LEU A 258 12.16 28.85 -13.19
N ASP A 259 12.86 29.42 -12.19
CA ASP A 259 14.31 29.62 -12.20
C ASP A 259 15.02 28.44 -11.53
N LEU A 260 15.63 27.64 -12.33
CA LEU A 260 16.17 26.31 -12.00
C LEU A 260 17.43 26.30 -11.14
N ARG A 261 17.86 27.45 -10.68
CA ARG A 261 19.09 27.61 -9.90
C ARG A 261 18.89 27.45 -8.39
N THR A 262 17.63 27.51 -7.94
CA THR A 262 17.30 27.41 -6.51
C THR A 262 16.70 26.06 -6.17
N PRO A 263 16.95 25.52 -4.94
CA PRO A 263 16.32 24.27 -4.49
C PRO A 263 14.83 24.43 -4.22
N SER A 264 14.34 25.66 -4.08
CA SER A 264 12.93 25.97 -3.86
C SER A 264 12.52 27.27 -4.53
N GLU A 265 11.35 27.27 -5.14
CA GLU A 265 10.78 28.44 -5.83
C GLU A 265 9.33 28.68 -5.46
N THR A 266 8.94 29.93 -5.38
CA THR A 266 7.59 30.34 -5.02
C THR A 266 6.95 31.16 -6.13
N ILE A 267 5.75 30.75 -6.53
CA ILE A 267 4.87 31.52 -7.41
C ILE A 267 3.79 32.15 -6.53
N SER A 268 3.86 33.47 -6.32
CA SER A 268 2.86 34.22 -5.56
C SER A 268 1.90 34.95 -6.48
N PHE A 269 0.64 35.04 -6.07
CA PHE A 269 -0.42 35.72 -6.82
C PHE A 269 -1.45 36.31 -5.84
N PRO A 270 -2.29 37.27 -6.28
CA PRO A 270 -3.37 37.78 -5.44
C PRO A 270 -4.24 36.63 -4.92
N PRO A 271 -4.64 36.67 -3.65
CA PRO A 271 -5.40 35.56 -3.06
C PRO A 271 -6.68 35.26 -3.83
N VAL A 272 -6.89 33.98 -4.19
CA VAL A 272 -8.05 33.51 -4.95
C VAL A 272 -8.74 32.35 -4.20
N GLN A 273 -10.07 32.32 -4.19
CA GLN A 273 -10.80 31.21 -3.63
C GLN A 273 -10.76 30.00 -4.56
N ALA A 274 -10.49 28.83 -4.01
CA ALA A 274 -10.44 27.57 -4.73
C ALA A 274 -10.90 26.40 -3.85
N ARG A 275 -11.63 25.46 -4.41
CA ARG A 275 -11.80 24.11 -3.88
C ARG A 275 -10.78 23.14 -4.48
N TYR A 276 -10.45 23.39 -5.75
CA TYR A 276 -9.51 22.59 -6.53
C TYR A 276 -8.48 23.51 -7.15
N LEU A 277 -7.23 23.12 -7.05
CA LEU A 277 -6.11 23.79 -7.67
C LEU A 277 -5.49 22.85 -8.71
N LYS A 278 -5.44 23.30 -9.95
CA LYS A 278 -4.79 22.58 -11.05
C LYS A 278 -3.46 23.22 -11.36
N ILE A 279 -2.42 22.44 -11.39
CA ILE A 279 -1.08 22.79 -11.85
C ILE A 279 -0.88 22.15 -13.21
N ARG A 280 -0.52 22.93 -14.22
CA ARG A 280 -0.17 22.44 -15.54
C ARG A 280 1.31 22.66 -15.77
N LEU A 281 2.02 21.61 -16.03
CA LEU A 281 3.43 21.62 -16.42
C LEU A 281 3.46 21.63 -17.95
N LEU A 282 4.07 22.64 -18.53
CA LEU A 282 4.04 22.86 -19.98
C LEU A 282 5.36 22.48 -20.66
N SER A 283 6.47 22.49 -19.90
CA SER A 283 7.79 22.13 -20.39
C SER A 283 8.71 21.75 -19.23
N SER A 284 9.84 21.12 -19.56
CA SER A 284 10.92 20.79 -18.63
C SER A 284 12.27 21.38 -19.11
N THR A 285 13.29 21.28 -18.27
CA THR A 285 14.64 21.78 -18.55
C THR A 285 15.51 20.83 -19.34
N GLY A 286 15.23 19.54 -19.27
CA GLY A 286 16.02 18.51 -19.92
C GLY A 286 15.14 17.45 -20.58
N PRO A 287 15.74 16.59 -21.38
CA PRO A 287 15.04 15.47 -22.03
C PRO A 287 14.78 14.28 -21.09
N GLU A 288 15.34 14.33 -19.90
CA GLU A 288 15.27 13.24 -18.92
C GLU A 288 13.95 13.26 -18.14
N ALA A 289 13.74 12.25 -17.32
CA ALA A 289 12.55 12.11 -16.49
C ALA A 289 12.34 13.36 -15.61
N LEU A 290 11.13 13.91 -15.64
CA LEU A 290 10.75 15.05 -14.84
C LEU A 290 10.63 14.63 -13.37
N GLU A 291 11.27 15.37 -12.46
CA GLU A 291 11.20 15.11 -11.03
C GLU A 291 10.79 16.34 -10.23
N ILE A 292 9.87 16.12 -9.27
CA ILE A 292 9.42 17.12 -8.31
C ILE A 292 9.46 16.48 -6.91
N GLY A 293 10.12 17.17 -5.97
CA GLY A 293 10.17 16.72 -4.58
C GLY A 293 8.88 17.03 -3.84
N GLU A 294 8.51 18.33 -3.75
CA GLU A 294 7.32 18.73 -3.00
C GLU A 294 6.65 19.96 -3.61
N ILE A 295 5.34 20.01 -3.51
CA ILE A 295 4.49 21.16 -3.82
C ILE A 295 3.74 21.60 -2.55
N LYS A 296 3.93 22.87 -2.14
CA LYS A 296 3.14 23.48 -1.06
C LYS A 296 2.16 24.48 -1.66
N VAL A 297 0.93 24.47 -1.17
CA VAL A 297 -0.08 25.48 -1.49
C VAL A 297 -0.31 26.32 -0.24
N ILE A 298 0.04 27.61 -0.34
CA ILE A 298 0.01 28.49 0.81
C ILE A 298 -1.36 29.18 0.93
N GLU A 299 -1.97 29.04 2.09
CA GLU A 299 -3.22 29.71 2.41
C GLU A 299 -3.00 31.21 2.54
N GLY A 300 -3.82 31.98 1.83
CA GLY A 300 -3.80 33.44 1.86
C GLY A 300 -4.68 34.01 2.97
N SER A 301 -4.65 35.32 3.11
CA SER A 301 -5.50 36.05 4.03
C SER A 301 -6.24 37.17 3.32
N ALA A 302 -7.47 37.46 3.76
CA ALA A 302 -8.27 38.59 3.34
C ALA A 302 -9.21 39.01 4.49
N ALA A 303 -9.71 40.23 4.44
CA ALA A 303 -10.66 40.70 5.43
C ALA A 303 -11.92 39.82 5.45
N GLY A 304 -12.27 39.30 6.61
CA GLY A 304 -13.42 38.39 6.79
C GLY A 304 -13.21 36.92 6.38
N TYR A 305 -12.03 36.57 5.87
CA TYR A 305 -11.71 35.17 5.60
C TYR A 305 -11.32 34.43 6.89
N VAL A 306 -11.90 33.24 7.07
CA VAL A 306 -11.57 32.34 8.17
C VAL A 306 -10.73 31.19 7.62
N PRO A 307 -9.48 31.00 8.07
CA PRO A 307 -8.60 29.92 7.60
C PRO A 307 -9.19 28.53 7.83
N LEU A 308 -8.77 27.56 6.98
CA LEU A 308 -9.24 26.16 7.07
C LEU A 308 -9.05 25.59 8.47
N ILE A 309 -7.90 25.81 9.10
CA ILE A 309 -7.62 25.27 10.43
C ILE A 309 -8.56 25.86 11.51
N ALA A 310 -8.97 27.09 11.34
CA ALA A 310 -9.94 27.73 12.26
C ALA A 310 -11.38 27.26 12.01
N ARG A 311 -11.72 26.91 10.76
CA ARG A 311 -13.02 26.31 10.40
C ARG A 311 -13.11 24.85 10.83
N TYR A 312 -11.99 24.13 10.83
CA TYR A 312 -11.90 22.71 11.09
C TYR A 312 -10.81 22.38 12.12
N PRO A 313 -11.07 22.60 13.42
CA PRO A 313 -10.09 22.30 14.48
C PRO A 313 -9.68 20.82 14.53
N GLU A 314 -10.45 19.95 13.93
CA GLU A 314 -10.11 18.52 13.82
C GLU A 314 -8.92 18.23 12.89
N ILE A 315 -8.46 19.18 12.09
CA ILE A 315 -7.23 19.05 11.30
C ILE A 315 -6.03 18.74 12.19
N GLU A 316 -5.96 19.35 13.38
CA GLU A 316 -4.89 19.05 14.36
C GLU A 316 -4.98 17.58 14.85
N ARG A 317 -6.20 17.05 15.02
CA ARG A 317 -6.39 15.61 15.32
C ARG A 317 -6.03 14.72 14.15
N TRP A 318 -6.34 15.15 12.93
CA TRP A 318 -5.93 14.44 11.73
C TRP A 318 -4.41 14.34 11.61
N ARG A 319 -3.67 15.41 11.86
CA ARG A 319 -2.19 15.42 11.80
C ARG A 319 -1.55 14.39 12.74
N SER A 320 -2.16 14.13 13.89
CA SER A 320 -1.73 13.12 14.86
C SER A 320 -2.52 11.82 14.75
N SER A 321 -3.33 11.64 13.71
CA SER A 321 -4.20 10.48 13.59
C SER A 321 -3.45 9.23 13.17
N VAL A 322 -4.00 8.10 13.58
CA VAL A 322 -3.54 6.76 13.18
C VAL A 322 -3.56 6.62 11.66
N ARG A 323 -4.61 7.16 11.02
CA ARG A 323 -4.77 7.09 9.57
C ARG A 323 -3.63 7.80 8.84
N TYR A 324 -3.24 8.97 9.30
CA TYR A 324 -2.12 9.71 8.72
C TYR A 324 -0.81 8.92 8.87
N ALA A 325 -0.53 8.39 10.07
CA ALA A 325 0.69 7.61 10.31
C ALA A 325 0.76 6.35 9.44
N ALA A 326 -0.33 5.60 9.34
CA ALA A 326 -0.38 4.41 8.49
C ALA A 326 -0.17 4.76 7.01
N GLN A 327 -0.82 5.83 6.51
CA GLN A 327 -0.64 6.27 5.13
C GLN A 327 0.81 6.68 4.85
N LYS A 328 1.45 7.39 5.77
CA LYS A 328 2.85 7.80 5.64
C LYS A 328 3.80 6.59 5.59
N GLY A 329 3.50 5.54 6.36
CA GLY A 329 4.23 4.27 6.26
C GLY A 329 4.04 3.56 4.91
N ILE A 330 2.84 3.62 4.33
CA ILE A 330 2.55 3.10 2.98
C ILE A 330 3.35 3.88 1.94
N ASP A 331 3.31 5.22 2.01
CA ASP A 331 4.00 6.11 1.09
C ASP A 331 5.55 5.89 1.12
N TRP A 332 6.10 5.44 2.26
CA TRP A 332 7.48 5.00 2.39
C TRP A 332 7.73 3.59 1.83
N LEU A 333 6.84 2.62 2.13
CA LEU A 333 7.01 1.23 1.72
C LEU A 333 7.03 1.04 0.20
N GLU A 334 6.14 1.72 -0.51
CA GLU A 334 5.98 1.57 -1.95
C GLU A 334 7.29 1.85 -2.71
N PRO A 335 7.89 3.05 -2.63
CA PRO A 335 9.12 3.35 -3.35
C PRO A 335 10.29 2.50 -2.84
N THR A 336 10.43 2.39 -1.52
CA THR A 336 11.60 1.74 -0.92
C THR A 336 11.66 0.25 -1.27
N THR A 337 10.50 -0.43 -1.34
CA THR A 337 10.46 -1.85 -1.73
C THR A 337 10.85 -2.03 -3.19
N ILE A 338 10.38 -1.17 -4.08
CA ILE A 338 10.71 -1.23 -5.50
C ILE A 338 12.19 -0.89 -5.74
N ASP A 339 12.72 0.13 -5.07
CA ASP A 339 14.14 0.48 -5.15
C ASP A 339 15.02 -0.67 -4.65
N TRP A 340 14.65 -1.30 -3.54
CA TRP A 340 15.35 -2.48 -3.04
C TRP A 340 15.34 -3.63 -4.06
N GLN A 341 14.18 -3.93 -4.64
CA GLN A 341 13.99 -4.94 -5.67
C GLN A 341 14.91 -4.70 -6.88
N ASN A 342 14.97 -3.46 -7.36
CA ASN A 342 15.79 -3.07 -8.50
C ASN A 342 17.29 -3.17 -8.20
N GLN A 343 17.70 -2.84 -6.98
CA GLN A 343 19.11 -2.88 -6.57
C GLN A 343 19.61 -4.29 -6.30
N ASN A 344 18.77 -5.19 -5.82
CA ASN A 344 19.17 -6.52 -5.38
C ASN A 344 18.85 -7.61 -6.40
N ALA A 345 17.89 -7.38 -7.29
CA ALA A 345 17.45 -8.30 -8.35
C ALA A 345 17.10 -9.72 -7.83
N CYS A 346 16.91 -9.89 -6.52
CA CYS A 346 16.57 -11.16 -5.89
C CYS A 346 15.21 -11.07 -5.19
N PHE A 347 14.57 -12.23 -4.97
CA PHE A 347 13.40 -12.28 -4.11
C PHE A 347 13.86 -12.19 -2.65
N GLY A 348 13.59 -11.05 -2.02
CA GLY A 348 13.96 -10.78 -0.63
C GLY A 348 13.05 -11.46 0.39
N CYS A 349 12.40 -12.55 0.03
CA CYS A 349 11.45 -13.31 0.86
C CYS A 349 10.40 -12.40 1.51
N HIS A 350 10.73 -11.86 2.69
CA HIS A 350 9.84 -10.98 3.43
C HIS A 350 9.66 -9.60 2.80
N VAL A 351 10.60 -9.11 1.99
CA VAL A 351 10.53 -7.73 1.43
C VAL A 351 9.32 -7.61 0.51
N GLN A 352 9.23 -8.42 -0.55
CA GLN A 352 8.11 -8.35 -1.48
C GLN A 352 6.84 -8.99 -0.93
N GLY A 353 6.93 -10.23 -0.40
CA GLY A 353 5.75 -10.98 0.05
C GLY A 353 5.03 -10.32 1.22
N GLN A 354 5.76 -9.85 2.23
CA GLN A 354 5.15 -9.16 3.36
C GLN A 354 4.71 -7.73 3.00
N THR A 355 5.45 -7.01 2.15
CA THR A 355 5.00 -5.69 1.68
C THR A 355 3.70 -5.82 0.90
N LEU A 356 3.59 -6.80 0.00
CA LEU A 356 2.34 -7.05 -0.74
C LEU A 356 1.18 -7.39 0.21
N MET A 357 1.41 -8.19 1.27
CA MET A 357 0.43 -8.40 2.34
C MET A 357 0.04 -7.08 3.01
N GLY A 358 1.01 -6.25 3.39
CA GLY A 358 0.77 -4.97 4.07
C GLY A 358 -0.03 -4.00 3.24
N LEU A 359 0.33 -3.83 1.97
CA LEU A 359 -0.39 -2.98 1.01
C LEU A 359 -1.80 -3.52 0.74
N SER A 360 -1.98 -4.85 0.67
CA SER A 360 -3.31 -5.45 0.50
C SER A 360 -4.20 -5.19 1.73
N VAL A 361 -3.68 -5.35 2.95
CA VAL A 361 -4.42 -5.02 4.18
C VAL A 361 -4.76 -3.52 4.22
N ALA A 362 -3.83 -2.65 3.85
CA ALA A 362 -4.06 -1.22 3.79
C ALA A 362 -5.14 -0.86 2.75
N GLN A 363 -5.08 -1.44 1.56
CA GLN A 363 -6.10 -1.22 0.50
C GLN A 363 -7.49 -1.69 0.95
N ARG A 364 -7.59 -2.85 1.61
CA ARG A 364 -8.84 -3.35 2.20
C ARG A 364 -9.46 -2.34 3.17
N ASN A 365 -8.63 -1.59 3.90
CA ASN A 365 -9.03 -0.57 4.86
C ASN A 365 -9.09 0.85 4.25
N HIS A 366 -9.21 0.94 2.92
CA HIS A 366 -9.41 2.18 2.16
C HIS A 366 -8.29 3.23 2.30
N TYR A 367 -7.07 2.77 2.51
CA TYR A 367 -5.89 3.62 2.33
C TYR A 367 -5.58 3.78 0.85
N VAL A 368 -4.85 4.83 0.52
CA VAL A 368 -4.37 5.04 -0.84
C VAL A 368 -3.14 4.17 -1.04
N VAL A 369 -3.26 3.18 -1.90
CA VAL A 369 -2.19 2.26 -2.29
C VAL A 369 -2.03 2.32 -3.80
N SER A 370 -0.81 2.36 -4.29
CA SER A 370 -0.50 2.37 -5.73
C SER A 370 -0.82 1.01 -6.36
N PRO A 371 -1.81 0.92 -7.27
CA PRO A 371 -2.09 -0.33 -7.98
C PRO A 371 -0.94 -0.78 -8.88
N SER A 372 -0.12 0.16 -9.38
CA SER A 372 1.08 -0.17 -10.16
C SER A 372 2.12 -0.84 -9.27
N CYS A 373 2.42 -0.29 -8.08
CA CYS A 373 3.34 -0.89 -7.14
C CYS A 373 2.95 -2.34 -6.81
N MET A 374 1.68 -2.58 -6.47
CA MET A 374 1.20 -3.95 -6.18
C MET A 374 1.36 -4.89 -7.38
N ARG A 375 1.04 -4.43 -8.60
CA ARG A 375 1.24 -5.24 -9.82
C ARG A 375 2.71 -5.55 -10.08
N ASP A 376 3.59 -4.59 -9.87
CA ASP A 376 5.02 -4.78 -10.10
C ASP A 376 5.63 -5.75 -9.09
N LEU A 377 5.19 -5.71 -7.83
CA LEU A 377 5.57 -6.72 -6.84
C LEU A 377 5.09 -8.11 -7.25
N VAL A 378 3.83 -8.25 -7.68
CA VAL A 378 3.27 -9.51 -8.17
C VAL A 378 4.04 -10.02 -9.39
N GLU A 379 4.31 -9.15 -10.37
CA GLU A 379 5.03 -9.55 -11.58
C GLU A 379 6.48 -9.93 -11.28
N PHE A 380 7.17 -9.17 -10.45
CA PHE A 380 8.52 -9.52 -10.04
C PHE A 380 8.59 -10.88 -9.35
N MET A 381 7.73 -11.14 -8.36
CA MET A 381 7.64 -12.43 -7.68
C MET A 381 7.35 -13.55 -8.69
N ARG A 382 6.48 -13.30 -9.69
CA ARG A 382 6.19 -14.26 -10.77
C ARG A 382 7.43 -14.62 -11.58
N THR A 383 8.33 -13.66 -11.87
CA THR A 383 9.60 -13.94 -12.58
C THR A 383 10.56 -14.81 -11.76
N LYS A 384 10.40 -14.80 -10.43
CA LYS A 384 11.22 -15.60 -9.51
C LYS A 384 10.64 -16.98 -9.21
N GLN A 385 9.41 -17.25 -9.63
CA GLN A 385 8.81 -18.59 -9.48
C GLN A 385 9.50 -19.62 -10.37
N ALA A 386 9.84 -20.77 -9.78
CA ALA A 386 10.36 -21.92 -10.51
C ALA A 386 9.23 -22.81 -11.05
N ASP A 387 9.55 -23.68 -12.01
CA ASP A 387 8.58 -24.60 -12.62
C ASP A 387 8.01 -25.62 -11.62
N ASP A 388 8.78 -25.97 -10.59
CA ASP A 388 8.35 -26.88 -9.52
C ASP A 388 7.41 -26.22 -8.48
N GLY A 389 7.14 -24.93 -8.63
CA GLY A 389 6.27 -24.15 -7.75
C GLY A 389 6.97 -23.55 -6.53
N THR A 390 8.30 -23.55 -6.50
CA THR A 390 9.09 -22.85 -5.48
C THR A 390 9.49 -21.46 -5.95
N GLU A 391 9.85 -20.58 -5.00
CA GLU A 391 10.59 -19.37 -5.33
C GLU A 391 12.07 -19.71 -5.56
N LYS A 392 12.66 -19.06 -6.58
CA LYS A 392 14.10 -19.16 -6.85
C LYS A 392 14.84 -18.32 -5.82
N ASP A 393 15.53 -18.98 -4.90
CA ASP A 393 16.49 -18.32 -4.01
C ASP A 393 17.89 -18.46 -4.63
N GLU A 394 18.47 -17.35 -5.05
CA GLU A 394 19.76 -17.33 -5.75
C GLU A 394 20.97 -17.53 -4.81
N GLY A 395 20.77 -17.66 -3.49
CA GLY A 395 21.89 -17.61 -2.56
C GLY A 395 21.94 -18.61 -1.42
N ALA A 396 20.82 -19.04 -0.86
CA ALA A 396 20.77 -19.78 0.39
C ALA A 396 20.44 -21.27 0.24
N GLY A 397 19.95 -21.71 -0.92
CA GLY A 397 19.48 -23.09 -1.13
C GLY A 397 18.20 -23.44 -0.38
N THR A 398 17.51 -22.43 0.13
CA THR A 398 16.23 -22.56 0.83
C THR A 398 15.07 -22.53 -0.16
N LYS A 399 13.99 -23.24 0.12
CA LYS A 399 12.80 -23.31 -0.71
C LYS A 399 11.51 -23.01 0.05
N ALA A 400 11.36 -23.56 1.25
CA ALA A 400 10.12 -23.46 2.02
C ALA A 400 9.87 -22.03 2.51
N THR A 401 10.88 -21.37 3.05
CA THR A 401 10.77 -20.02 3.59
C THR A 401 10.43 -18.98 2.52
N PRO A 402 11.13 -18.86 1.38
CA PRO A 402 10.74 -17.92 0.33
C PRO A 402 9.36 -18.25 -0.28
N THR A 403 9.08 -19.53 -0.54
CA THR A 403 7.81 -19.95 -1.17
C THR A 403 6.59 -19.62 -0.27
N GLN A 404 6.70 -19.78 1.06
CA GLN A 404 5.61 -19.43 1.95
C GLN A 404 5.34 -17.92 2.02
N PHE A 405 6.38 -17.07 1.95
CA PHE A 405 6.18 -15.62 1.90
C PHE A 405 5.54 -15.17 0.59
N ALA A 406 5.96 -15.75 -0.53
CA ALA A 406 5.35 -15.48 -1.83
C ALA A 406 3.87 -15.92 -1.86
N ALA A 407 3.58 -17.15 -1.43
CA ALA A 407 2.22 -17.67 -1.36
C ALA A 407 1.30 -16.82 -0.47
N MET A 408 1.80 -16.38 0.69
CA MET A 408 1.09 -15.46 1.57
C MET A 408 0.80 -14.12 0.88
N GLY A 409 1.81 -13.51 0.25
CA GLY A 409 1.65 -12.24 -0.47
C GLY A 409 0.59 -12.32 -1.57
N TYR A 410 0.66 -13.34 -2.42
CA TYR A 410 -0.37 -13.61 -3.44
C TYR A 410 -1.75 -13.82 -2.84
N ALA A 411 -1.86 -14.60 -1.77
CA ALA A 411 -3.16 -14.87 -1.14
C ALA A 411 -3.84 -13.60 -0.63
N TYR A 412 -3.10 -12.70 0.00
CA TYR A 412 -3.64 -11.41 0.44
C TYR A 412 -4.00 -10.49 -0.73
N PHE A 413 -3.17 -10.48 -1.78
CA PHE A 413 -3.44 -9.71 -2.99
C PHE A 413 -4.71 -10.20 -3.68
N ASP A 414 -4.84 -11.50 -3.93
CA ASP A 414 -5.98 -12.11 -4.59
C ASP A 414 -7.27 -11.93 -3.77
N GLU A 415 -7.19 -12.08 -2.43
CA GLU A 415 -8.32 -11.86 -1.52
C GLU A 415 -8.86 -10.43 -1.62
N VAL A 416 -7.98 -9.44 -1.69
CA VAL A 416 -8.37 -8.03 -1.61
C VAL A 416 -8.75 -7.45 -2.96
N THR A 417 -8.00 -7.77 -4.00
CA THR A 417 -8.23 -7.18 -5.32
C THR A 417 -9.27 -7.95 -6.15
N GLY A 418 -9.52 -9.20 -5.84
CA GLY A 418 -10.30 -10.11 -6.67
C GLY A 418 -9.62 -10.46 -7.99
N VAL A 419 -8.43 -9.92 -8.24
CA VAL A 419 -7.58 -10.25 -9.38
C VAL A 419 -6.78 -11.48 -9.02
N LYS A 420 -6.95 -12.56 -9.77
CA LYS A 420 -6.17 -13.78 -9.53
C LYS A 420 -4.73 -13.55 -9.96
N SER A 421 -3.80 -13.95 -9.10
CA SER A 421 -2.35 -13.99 -9.44
C SER A 421 -2.04 -15.09 -10.46
N ASP A 422 -3.03 -15.46 -11.24
CA ASP A 422 -3.06 -16.58 -12.19
C ASP A 422 -2.75 -17.91 -11.47
N GLN A 423 -1.90 -18.73 -12.10
CA GLN A 423 -1.52 -20.01 -11.50
C GLN A 423 -0.39 -19.91 -10.47
N SER A 424 0.14 -18.71 -10.22
CA SER A 424 1.32 -18.55 -9.34
C SER A 424 1.02 -18.95 -7.90
N LEU A 425 -0.09 -18.48 -7.32
CA LEU A 425 -0.53 -18.93 -6.00
C LEU A 425 -0.73 -20.46 -5.96
N LEU A 426 -1.44 -21.01 -6.94
CA LEU A 426 -1.76 -22.45 -6.95
C LEU A 426 -0.51 -23.32 -7.06
N LYS A 427 0.49 -22.93 -7.86
CA LYS A 427 1.76 -23.65 -7.95
C LYS A 427 2.50 -23.69 -6.62
N HIS A 428 2.58 -22.54 -5.91
CA HIS A 428 3.18 -22.48 -4.58
C HIS A 428 2.43 -23.37 -3.60
N VAL A 429 1.10 -23.29 -3.58
CA VAL A 429 0.24 -24.06 -2.69
C VAL A 429 0.36 -25.57 -2.97
N ASP A 430 0.40 -25.98 -4.21
CA ASP A 430 0.60 -27.40 -4.60
C ASP A 430 1.95 -27.95 -4.12
N TRP A 431 2.99 -27.10 -4.15
CA TRP A 431 4.29 -27.47 -3.62
C TRP A 431 4.27 -27.54 -2.08
N LEU A 432 3.77 -26.49 -1.42
CA LEU A 432 3.69 -26.38 0.05
C LEU A 432 2.85 -27.50 0.67
N THR A 433 1.76 -27.93 0.00
CA THR A 433 0.92 -29.05 0.43
C THR A 433 1.73 -30.34 0.61
N LYS A 434 2.77 -30.54 -0.20
CA LYS A 434 3.65 -31.73 -0.15
C LYS A 434 4.72 -31.62 0.94
N GLN A 435 4.92 -30.42 1.51
CA GLN A 435 5.92 -30.17 2.54
C GLN A 435 5.34 -30.29 3.96
N LEU A 436 4.00 -30.45 4.11
CA LEU A 436 3.40 -30.60 5.43
C LEU A 436 3.93 -31.82 6.16
N GLY A 437 4.43 -31.61 7.36
CA GLY A 437 4.81 -32.66 8.29
C GLY A 437 3.62 -33.51 8.76
N PRO A 438 3.89 -34.56 9.54
CA PRO A 438 2.87 -35.55 9.95
C PRO A 438 1.78 -34.95 10.83
N THR A 439 2.06 -33.88 11.59
CA THR A 439 1.07 -33.20 12.44
C THR A 439 0.35 -32.05 11.72
N GLY A 440 0.73 -31.73 10.49
CA GLY A 440 0.17 -30.65 9.69
C GLY A 440 0.98 -29.35 9.75
N GLU A 441 2.16 -29.39 10.34
CA GLU A 441 3.11 -28.27 10.41
C GLU A 441 3.88 -28.06 9.10
N LEU A 442 4.27 -26.83 8.86
CA LEU A 442 5.35 -26.47 7.95
C LEU A 442 6.58 -26.05 8.77
N VAL A 443 7.70 -26.71 8.49
CA VAL A 443 8.97 -26.39 9.13
C VAL A 443 9.72 -25.41 8.22
N PRO A 444 10.17 -24.24 8.73
CA PRO A 444 11.02 -23.36 7.94
C PRO A 444 12.36 -24.04 7.63
N ASP A 445 12.88 -23.83 6.45
CA ASP A 445 14.22 -24.29 6.05
C ASP A 445 15.31 -23.22 6.28
N MET A 446 14.90 -22.03 6.72
CA MET A 446 15.74 -20.95 7.21
C MET A 446 15.05 -20.28 8.40
N GLU A 447 15.76 -20.12 9.50
CA GLU A 447 15.29 -19.34 10.65
C GLU A 447 16.12 -18.07 10.80
N GLU A 448 15.44 -16.93 10.74
CA GLU A 448 15.99 -15.60 11.00
C GLU A 448 14.97 -14.83 11.87
N PRO A 449 15.00 -15.03 13.20
CA PRO A 449 14.06 -14.32 14.08
C PRO A 449 14.26 -12.79 14.00
N PRO A 450 13.20 -12.00 14.04
CA PRO A 450 11.78 -12.35 14.11
C PRO A 450 11.11 -12.49 12.74
N ILE A 451 11.85 -12.43 11.64
CA ILE A 451 11.31 -12.39 10.28
C ILE A 451 10.79 -13.77 9.84
N ALA A 452 11.59 -14.81 10.09
CA ALA A 452 11.22 -16.20 9.85
C ALA A 452 11.54 -16.99 11.12
N GLN A 453 10.52 -17.38 11.89
CA GLN A 453 10.71 -18.00 13.20
C GLN A 453 9.72 -19.12 13.43
N GLY A 454 10.22 -20.35 13.43
CA GLY A 454 9.48 -21.52 13.88
C GLY A 454 8.27 -21.96 13.05
N SER A 455 7.76 -23.14 13.37
CA SER A 455 6.68 -23.75 12.60
C SER A 455 5.32 -23.07 12.79
N LEU A 456 5.06 -22.42 13.95
CA LEU A 456 3.77 -21.72 14.15
C LEU A 456 3.61 -20.53 13.21
N MET A 457 4.67 -19.71 13.04
CA MET A 457 4.64 -18.62 12.08
C MET A 457 4.52 -19.15 10.64
N THR A 458 5.37 -20.08 10.25
CA THR A 458 5.43 -20.61 8.88
C THR A 458 4.10 -21.27 8.48
N THR A 459 3.53 -22.09 9.36
CA THR A 459 2.22 -22.72 9.13
C THR A 459 1.09 -21.68 9.10
N GLY A 460 1.12 -20.69 10.00
CA GLY A 460 0.12 -19.61 10.05
C GLY A 460 0.11 -18.76 8.77
N ASN A 461 1.27 -18.38 8.27
CA ASN A 461 1.41 -17.66 7.00
C ASN A 461 0.90 -18.46 5.81
N THR A 462 1.13 -19.78 5.81
CA THR A 462 0.74 -20.63 4.69
C THR A 462 -0.74 -20.97 4.70
N LEU A 463 -1.36 -21.00 5.88
CA LEU A 463 -2.78 -21.34 6.04
C LEU A 463 -3.69 -20.43 5.21
N ILE A 464 -3.39 -19.12 5.13
CA ILE A 464 -4.18 -18.22 4.28
C ILE A 464 -4.08 -18.60 2.80
N ALA A 465 -2.90 -19.02 2.35
CA ALA A 465 -2.71 -19.43 0.96
C ALA A 465 -3.52 -20.69 0.62
N PHE A 466 -3.56 -21.69 1.51
CA PHE A 466 -4.41 -22.87 1.34
C PHE A 466 -5.89 -22.52 1.27
N MET A 467 -6.35 -21.64 2.17
CA MET A 467 -7.75 -21.21 2.21
C MET A 467 -8.13 -20.39 0.98
N GLN A 468 -7.22 -19.53 0.48
CA GLN A 468 -7.44 -18.75 -0.73
C GLN A 468 -7.48 -19.65 -1.96
N ALA A 469 -6.57 -20.62 -2.08
CA ALA A 469 -6.58 -21.60 -3.17
C ALA A 469 -7.88 -22.43 -3.18
N PHE A 470 -8.40 -22.83 -2.00
CA PHE A 470 -9.71 -23.46 -1.91
C PHE A 470 -10.84 -22.53 -2.36
N ALA A 471 -10.83 -21.26 -1.93
CA ALA A 471 -11.84 -20.29 -2.32
C ALA A 471 -11.88 -20.03 -3.83
N GLU A 472 -10.72 -20.09 -4.50
CA GLU A 472 -10.62 -19.87 -5.95
C GLU A 472 -11.01 -21.06 -6.81
N THR A 473 -10.68 -22.27 -6.33
CA THR A 473 -10.80 -23.50 -7.16
C THR A 473 -11.94 -24.41 -6.73
N GLY A 474 -12.35 -24.38 -5.45
CA GLY A 474 -13.24 -25.37 -4.84
C GLY A 474 -12.61 -26.75 -4.64
N ASP A 475 -11.29 -26.91 -4.87
CA ASP A 475 -10.60 -28.18 -4.73
C ASP A 475 -10.46 -28.57 -3.26
N ALA A 476 -11.15 -29.63 -2.87
CA ALA A 476 -11.18 -30.14 -1.50
C ALA A 476 -9.79 -30.48 -0.92
N ARG A 477 -8.77 -30.74 -1.75
CA ARG A 477 -7.40 -31.00 -1.30
C ARG A 477 -6.84 -29.82 -0.50
N TYR A 478 -7.11 -28.59 -0.93
CA TYR A 478 -6.65 -27.39 -0.23
C TYR A 478 -7.36 -27.19 1.11
N GLN A 479 -8.65 -27.47 1.18
CA GLN A 479 -9.40 -27.46 2.44
C GLN A 479 -8.85 -28.52 3.42
N GLN A 480 -8.61 -29.75 2.96
CA GLN A 480 -8.03 -30.81 3.80
C GLN A 480 -6.63 -30.44 4.29
N THR A 481 -5.83 -29.78 3.46
CA THR A 481 -4.51 -29.29 3.83
C THR A 481 -4.61 -28.21 4.91
N ALA A 482 -5.53 -27.25 4.75
CA ALA A 482 -5.81 -26.22 5.74
C ALA A 482 -6.31 -26.80 7.07
N ASP A 483 -7.18 -27.83 7.04
CA ASP A 483 -7.69 -28.50 8.23
C ASP A 483 -6.58 -29.22 9.02
N ARG A 484 -5.61 -29.83 8.34
CA ARG A 484 -4.43 -30.42 8.98
C ARG A 484 -3.57 -29.33 9.63
N SER A 485 -3.32 -28.22 8.95
CA SER A 485 -2.57 -27.08 9.50
C SER A 485 -3.30 -26.44 10.68
N LEU A 486 -4.62 -26.31 10.64
CA LEU A 486 -5.43 -25.86 11.78
C LEU A 486 -5.36 -26.82 12.98
N SER A 487 -5.30 -28.12 12.76
CA SER A 487 -5.08 -29.11 13.81
C SER A 487 -3.73 -28.89 14.51
N PHE A 488 -2.66 -28.67 13.73
CA PHE A 488 -1.35 -28.31 14.29
C PHE A 488 -1.43 -26.99 15.07
N MET A 489 -1.97 -25.91 14.47
CA MET A 489 -2.14 -24.62 15.16
C MET A 489 -2.93 -24.74 16.47
N THR A 490 -3.86 -25.68 16.55
CA THR A 490 -4.64 -25.95 17.77
C THR A 490 -3.79 -26.58 18.87
N SER A 491 -3.00 -27.60 18.53
CA SER A 491 -2.25 -28.41 19.49
C SER A 491 -0.87 -27.88 19.87
N ALA A 492 -0.22 -27.09 18.98
CA ALA A 492 1.12 -26.61 19.24
C ALA A 492 1.18 -25.57 20.38
N GLU A 493 2.15 -25.71 21.27
CA GLU A 493 2.35 -24.80 22.38
C GLU A 493 3.20 -23.59 21.98
N PRO A 494 2.68 -22.35 22.11
CA PRO A 494 3.40 -21.14 21.72
C PRO A 494 4.48 -20.78 22.75
N LYS A 495 5.69 -20.47 22.28
CA LYS A 495 6.85 -20.12 23.11
C LYS A 495 7.19 -18.63 23.06
N THR A 496 7.04 -18.00 21.92
CA THR A 496 7.39 -16.58 21.69
C THR A 496 6.14 -15.71 21.63
N THR A 497 6.29 -14.39 21.65
CA THR A 497 5.21 -13.45 21.36
C THR A 497 4.62 -13.73 19.98
N GLN A 498 5.49 -13.96 19.00
CA GLN A 498 5.11 -14.24 17.62
C GLN A 498 4.32 -15.55 17.48
N ASP A 499 4.71 -16.63 18.16
CA ASP A 499 3.97 -17.89 18.18
C ASP A 499 2.51 -17.68 18.63
N LYS A 500 2.32 -16.90 19.71
CA LYS A 500 0.98 -16.55 20.22
C LYS A 500 0.17 -15.79 19.18
N ILE A 501 0.81 -14.80 18.52
CA ILE A 501 0.20 -13.97 17.49
C ILE A 501 -0.30 -14.82 16.32
N PHE A 502 0.56 -15.65 15.72
CA PHE A 502 0.17 -16.45 14.56
C PHE A 502 -0.87 -17.51 14.91
N LYS A 503 -0.83 -18.07 16.13
CA LYS A 503 -1.88 -18.95 16.63
C LYS A 503 -3.22 -18.20 16.79
N VAL A 504 -3.22 -16.98 17.34
CA VAL A 504 -4.41 -16.11 17.42
C VAL A 504 -4.95 -15.80 16.03
N LEU A 505 -4.11 -15.38 15.09
CA LEU A 505 -4.52 -15.05 13.72
C LEU A 505 -5.17 -16.25 13.02
N ALA A 506 -4.53 -17.41 13.06
CA ALA A 506 -5.03 -18.64 12.43
C ALA A 506 -6.38 -19.08 13.00
N LEU A 507 -6.49 -19.18 14.33
CA LEU A 507 -7.69 -19.66 14.99
C LEU A 507 -8.84 -18.65 14.94
N SER A 508 -8.57 -17.35 15.03
CA SER A 508 -9.60 -16.31 14.91
C SER A 508 -10.21 -16.29 13.52
N ARG A 509 -9.39 -16.43 12.49
CA ARG A 509 -9.83 -16.27 11.09
C ARG A 509 -10.44 -17.55 10.53
N PHE A 510 -9.83 -18.70 10.79
CA PHE A 510 -10.16 -19.96 10.13
C PHE A 510 -10.67 -21.04 11.06
N GLY A 511 -10.50 -20.89 12.39
CA GLY A 511 -10.89 -21.90 13.37
C GLY A 511 -12.39 -22.12 13.47
N THR A 512 -12.77 -23.35 13.84
CA THR A 512 -14.12 -23.69 14.28
C THR A 512 -14.48 -22.96 15.58
N SER A 513 -15.75 -22.93 15.96
CA SER A 513 -16.18 -22.32 17.24
C SER A 513 -15.39 -22.84 18.44
N GLN A 514 -15.14 -24.15 18.50
CA GLN A 514 -14.38 -24.78 19.57
C GLN A 514 -12.90 -24.35 19.58
N GLN A 515 -12.27 -24.26 18.39
CA GLN A 515 -10.88 -23.82 18.27
C GLN A 515 -10.72 -22.35 18.64
N ARG A 516 -11.71 -21.51 18.34
CA ARG A 516 -11.72 -20.09 18.73
C ARG A 516 -11.76 -19.85 20.25
N GLU A 517 -12.23 -20.84 21.05
CA GLU A 517 -12.18 -20.76 22.51
C GLU A 517 -10.74 -20.68 23.05
N LEU A 518 -9.75 -21.19 22.29
CA LEU A 518 -8.33 -21.09 22.64
C LEU A 518 -7.74 -19.68 22.44
N VAL A 519 -8.42 -18.80 21.74
CA VAL A 519 -7.93 -17.44 21.46
C VAL A 519 -7.93 -16.57 22.71
N ALA A 520 -8.99 -16.61 23.51
CA ALA A 520 -9.13 -15.73 24.67
C ALA A 520 -8.00 -15.87 25.72
N PRO A 521 -7.50 -17.08 26.06
CA PRO A 521 -6.31 -17.22 26.91
C PRO A 521 -5.06 -16.59 26.33
N LEU A 522 -4.83 -16.76 25.02
CA LEU A 522 -3.67 -16.18 24.32
C LEU A 522 -3.71 -14.65 24.29
N LEU A 523 -4.89 -14.07 24.08
CA LEU A 523 -5.08 -12.61 24.14
C LEU A 523 -4.73 -12.08 25.53
N ARG A 524 -5.16 -12.74 26.61
CA ARG A 524 -4.80 -12.34 27.99
C ARG A 524 -3.30 -12.40 28.23
N LEU A 525 -2.60 -13.40 27.69
CA LEU A 525 -1.14 -13.47 27.78
C LEU A 525 -0.50 -12.28 27.05
N LEU A 526 -0.88 -12.05 25.79
CA LEU A 526 -0.36 -10.91 25.01
C LEU A 526 -0.65 -9.56 25.71
N GLN A 527 -1.83 -9.39 26.30
CA GLN A 527 -2.17 -8.19 27.07
C GLN A 527 -1.26 -8.00 28.30
N SER A 528 -0.96 -9.11 29.02
CA SER A 528 -0.10 -9.07 30.21
C SER A 528 1.39 -8.86 29.88
N GLU A 529 1.81 -9.13 28.65
CA GLU A 529 3.17 -8.96 28.17
C GLU A 529 3.44 -7.54 27.59
N GLN A 530 2.46 -6.64 27.63
CA GLN A 530 2.64 -5.26 27.18
C GLN A 530 3.67 -4.53 28.04
N ASN A 531 4.67 -3.93 27.40
CA ASN A 531 5.71 -3.17 28.08
C ASN A 531 5.18 -1.81 28.59
N ARG A 532 5.96 -1.18 29.48
CA ARG A 532 5.58 0.12 30.10
C ARG A 532 5.45 1.25 29.11
N ASP A 533 6.16 1.19 27.99
CA ASP A 533 6.10 2.17 26.90
C ASP A 533 4.84 2.03 26.02
N GLY A 534 4.09 0.96 26.22
CA GLY A 534 2.84 0.65 25.52
C GLY A 534 2.99 -0.29 24.34
N GLY A 535 4.20 -0.64 23.92
CA GLY A 535 4.45 -1.61 22.87
C GLY A 535 4.69 -3.03 23.39
N TRP A 536 5.20 -3.90 22.51
CA TRP A 536 5.60 -5.28 22.80
C TRP A 536 6.99 -5.58 22.26
N GLY A 537 7.69 -6.49 22.94
CA GLY A 537 8.91 -7.13 22.46
C GLY A 537 8.62 -8.40 21.68
N GLU A 538 9.61 -8.95 21.03
CA GLU A 538 9.53 -10.20 20.23
C GLU A 538 9.36 -11.44 21.11
N THR A 539 9.76 -11.35 22.39
CA THR A 539 9.56 -12.34 23.43
C THR A 539 9.04 -11.67 24.71
N ALA A 540 8.42 -12.44 25.60
CA ALA A 540 7.81 -11.95 26.84
C ALA A 540 8.80 -11.31 27.82
N ASP A 541 10.09 -11.68 27.75
CA ASP A 541 11.19 -11.15 28.58
C ASP A 541 11.89 -9.93 27.97
N MET A 542 11.56 -9.55 26.73
CA MET A 542 12.04 -8.33 26.13
C MET A 542 11.25 -7.11 26.63
N HIS A 543 11.85 -6.36 27.55
CA HIS A 543 11.21 -5.15 28.13
C HIS A 543 11.37 -3.88 27.30
N ALA A 544 12.04 -3.95 26.17
CA ALA A 544 12.09 -2.89 25.17
C ALA A 544 11.26 -3.29 23.96
N SER A 545 10.28 -2.44 23.64
CA SER A 545 9.36 -2.67 22.53
C SER A 545 9.98 -2.38 21.18
N ASN A 546 9.44 -3.00 20.12
CA ASN A 546 9.71 -2.60 18.74
C ASN A 546 8.42 -2.54 17.90
N ALA A 547 8.50 -1.88 16.76
CA ALA A 547 7.34 -1.65 15.92
C ALA A 547 6.84 -2.93 15.23
N LEU A 548 7.73 -3.88 14.95
CA LEU A 548 7.37 -5.18 14.36
C LEU A 548 6.45 -5.95 15.31
N ALA A 549 6.91 -6.24 16.53
CA ALA A 549 6.12 -7.02 17.50
C ALA A 549 4.83 -6.27 17.89
N THR A 550 4.91 -4.95 18.07
CA THR A 550 3.74 -4.13 18.40
C THR A 550 2.69 -4.17 17.28
N GLY A 551 3.10 -3.99 16.03
CA GLY A 551 2.21 -4.07 14.87
C GLY A 551 1.55 -5.44 14.71
N GLN A 552 2.32 -6.52 14.91
CA GLN A 552 1.82 -7.90 14.88
C GLN A 552 0.75 -8.15 15.96
N VAL A 553 1.00 -7.68 17.20
CA VAL A 553 0.01 -7.85 18.31
C VAL A 553 -1.26 -7.06 17.98
N LEU A 554 -1.16 -5.80 17.57
CA LEU A 554 -2.33 -4.98 17.22
C LEU A 554 -3.15 -5.62 16.10
N TYR A 555 -2.50 -6.17 15.08
CA TYR A 555 -3.20 -6.88 14.00
C TYR A 555 -3.90 -8.14 14.51
N SER A 556 -3.24 -8.92 15.37
CA SER A 556 -3.85 -10.10 15.96
C SER A 556 -5.06 -9.76 16.83
N PHE A 557 -5.00 -8.67 17.57
CA PHE A 557 -6.12 -8.14 18.36
C PHE A 557 -7.31 -7.76 17.47
N GLN A 558 -7.05 -7.08 16.35
CA GLN A 558 -8.09 -6.71 15.38
C GLN A 558 -8.78 -7.96 14.81
N GLU A 559 -8.02 -8.94 14.32
CA GLU A 559 -8.56 -10.18 13.76
C GLU A 559 -9.31 -11.03 14.81
N ALA A 560 -8.95 -10.91 16.08
CA ALA A 560 -9.66 -11.55 17.19
C ALA A 560 -10.86 -10.74 17.72
N GLY A 561 -11.08 -9.51 17.21
CA GLY A 561 -12.21 -8.66 17.61
C GLY A 561 -12.05 -7.98 18.98
N VAL A 562 -10.80 -7.79 19.44
CA VAL A 562 -10.50 -6.93 20.59
C VAL A 562 -10.88 -5.50 20.25
N SER A 563 -11.53 -4.80 21.19
CA SER A 563 -11.92 -3.40 20.98
C SER A 563 -10.70 -2.53 20.76
N ILE A 564 -10.76 -1.68 19.74
CA ILE A 564 -9.75 -0.63 19.48
C ILE A 564 -9.68 0.41 20.61
N ASP A 565 -10.72 0.50 21.43
CA ASP A 565 -10.78 1.39 22.60
C ASP A 565 -10.22 0.73 23.87
N SER A 566 -9.79 -0.54 23.80
CA SER A 566 -9.18 -1.19 24.97
C SER A 566 -7.87 -0.49 25.37
N PRO A 567 -7.55 -0.42 26.67
CA PRO A 567 -6.35 0.27 27.14
C PRO A 567 -5.07 -0.23 26.49
N GLU A 568 -4.94 -1.57 26.33
CA GLU A 568 -3.75 -2.19 25.77
C GLU A 568 -3.63 -1.86 24.29
N PHE A 569 -4.73 -1.91 23.53
CA PHE A 569 -4.75 -1.55 22.12
C PHE A 569 -4.35 -0.08 21.93
N THR A 570 -4.97 0.82 22.68
CA THR A 570 -4.72 2.27 22.61
C THR A 570 -3.27 2.62 22.95
N LYS A 571 -2.66 1.96 23.94
CA LYS A 571 -1.25 2.16 24.29
C LYS A 571 -0.33 1.71 23.16
N GLY A 572 -0.60 0.55 22.54
CA GLY A 572 0.16 0.05 21.40
C GLY A 572 0.12 0.99 20.20
N VAL A 573 -1.06 1.53 19.89
CA VAL A 573 -1.21 2.56 18.84
C VAL A 573 -0.37 3.79 19.18
N ARG A 574 -0.45 4.31 20.41
CA ARG A 574 0.36 5.46 20.83
C ARG A 574 1.85 5.21 20.75
N TYR A 575 2.29 3.99 21.05
CA TYR A 575 3.69 3.59 20.88
C TYR A 575 4.12 3.73 19.42
N LEU A 576 3.35 3.18 18.46
CA LEU A 576 3.66 3.30 17.05
C LEU A 576 3.65 4.76 16.58
N LEU A 577 2.64 5.56 16.96
CA LEU A 577 2.58 6.98 16.59
C LEU A 577 3.80 7.76 17.10
N LYS A 578 4.32 7.41 18.28
CA LYS A 578 5.47 8.09 18.91
C LYS A 578 6.81 7.69 18.28
N THR A 579 6.91 6.49 17.74
CA THR A 579 8.17 5.91 17.27
C THR A 579 8.35 5.96 15.76
N GLN A 580 7.35 6.45 15.01
CA GLN A 580 7.46 6.69 13.59
C GLN A 580 8.46 7.80 13.30
N THR A 581 9.29 7.62 12.28
CA THR A 581 10.23 8.66 11.82
C THR A 581 9.54 9.73 10.97
N ASP A 582 10.25 10.80 10.70
CA ASP A 582 9.77 11.84 9.78
C ASP A 582 9.65 11.35 8.33
N SER A 583 10.40 10.34 7.93
CA SER A 583 10.27 9.67 6.62
C SER A 583 9.07 8.73 6.51
N GLY A 584 8.44 8.39 7.62
CA GLY A 584 7.24 7.53 7.64
C GLY A 584 7.51 6.07 8.01
N ASP A 585 8.76 5.67 8.05
CA ASP A 585 9.17 4.32 8.46
C ASP A 585 9.23 4.15 9.98
N TRP A 586 9.35 2.90 10.40
CA TRP A 586 9.71 2.51 11.75
C TRP A 586 11.02 1.75 11.70
N PRO A 587 12.08 2.28 12.33
CA PRO A 587 13.37 1.58 12.38
C PRO A 587 13.25 0.26 13.18
N PRO A 588 14.14 -0.70 12.95
CA PRO A 588 14.08 -2.02 13.61
C PRO A 588 14.02 -1.97 15.14
N GLY A 589 14.64 -0.97 15.75
CA GLY A 589 14.67 -0.81 17.20
C GLY A 589 15.40 -1.95 17.90
N ASN A 590 14.89 -2.35 19.07
CA ASN A 590 15.41 -3.48 19.82
C ASN A 590 14.84 -4.79 19.24
N THR A 591 15.69 -5.66 18.72
CA THR A 591 15.33 -6.91 18.06
C THR A 591 16.31 -8.02 18.38
N GLN A 592 15.86 -9.28 18.31
CA GLN A 592 16.71 -10.46 18.43
C GLN A 592 17.58 -10.69 17.18
N SER A 593 17.23 -10.08 16.05
CA SER A 593 17.94 -10.29 14.79
C SER A 593 19.34 -9.73 14.82
N SER A 594 20.29 -10.52 14.35
CA SER A 594 21.64 -10.04 14.03
C SER A 594 21.70 -9.27 12.70
N ARG A 595 20.62 -9.35 11.91
CA ARG A 595 20.44 -8.68 10.61
C ARG A 595 19.03 -8.08 10.54
N PRO A 596 18.81 -6.96 11.26
CA PRO A 596 17.46 -6.36 11.32
C PRO A 596 16.95 -5.99 9.93
N SER A 597 15.69 -6.31 9.67
CA SER A 597 15.02 -5.84 8.46
C SER A 597 14.63 -4.37 8.59
N GLU A 598 14.87 -3.59 7.56
CA GLU A 598 14.42 -2.20 7.47
C GLU A 598 12.93 -2.11 7.10
N PHE A 599 12.39 -3.14 6.44
CA PHE A 599 11.00 -3.18 5.92
C PHE A 599 9.98 -3.73 6.91
N ALA A 600 10.31 -4.83 7.57
CA ALA A 600 9.36 -5.56 8.38
C ALA A 600 8.74 -4.75 9.53
N PRO A 601 9.47 -3.91 10.26
CA PRO A 601 8.87 -3.06 11.30
C PRO A 601 7.84 -2.08 10.72
N THR A 602 8.15 -1.43 9.59
CA THR A 602 7.24 -0.49 8.93
C THR A 602 6.01 -1.21 8.39
N MET A 603 6.19 -2.33 7.72
CA MET A 603 5.10 -3.13 7.18
C MET A 603 4.15 -3.60 8.28
N TRP A 604 4.66 -4.16 9.38
CA TRP A 604 3.83 -4.62 10.50
C TRP A 604 3.17 -3.48 11.27
N ALA A 605 3.84 -2.33 11.42
CA ALA A 605 3.24 -1.12 11.98
C ALA A 605 2.06 -0.63 11.12
N VAL A 606 2.23 -0.58 9.80
CA VAL A 606 1.15 -0.23 8.85
C VAL A 606 -0.02 -1.19 9.00
N ILE A 607 0.20 -2.52 9.01
CA ILE A 607 -0.86 -3.52 9.18
C ILE A 607 -1.57 -3.35 10.52
N GLY A 608 -0.82 -3.16 11.60
CA GLY A 608 -1.36 -2.96 12.95
C GLY A 608 -2.17 -1.68 13.10
N LEU A 609 -1.84 -0.64 12.35
CA LEU A 609 -2.59 0.63 12.34
C LEU A 609 -3.74 0.64 11.32
N ALA A 610 -3.63 -0.11 10.22
CA ALA A 610 -4.57 -0.01 9.10
C ALA A 610 -6.02 -0.36 9.48
N GLY A 611 -6.23 -1.26 10.41
CA GLY A 611 -7.57 -1.61 10.88
C GLY A 611 -8.14 -0.67 11.94
N VAL A 612 -7.39 0.33 12.39
CA VAL A 612 -7.87 1.38 13.30
C VAL A 612 -8.62 2.42 12.45
N LEU A 613 -9.83 2.08 12.06
CA LEU A 613 -10.69 3.00 11.32
C LEU A 613 -11.39 3.93 12.31
N GLU A 614 -11.25 5.24 12.09
CA GLU A 614 -12.17 6.19 12.71
C GLU A 614 -13.53 6.04 11.98
N PRO A 615 -14.56 5.51 12.64
CA PRO A 615 -15.85 5.38 12.00
C PRO A 615 -16.42 6.78 11.75
N PRO A 616 -17.17 6.98 10.66
CA PRO A 616 -17.86 8.23 10.44
C PRO A 616 -18.77 8.51 11.64
N MET A 617 -18.70 9.72 12.19
CA MET A 617 -19.53 10.09 13.34
C MET A 617 -21.02 10.02 13.00
N ALA A 618 -21.85 9.59 13.95
CA ALA A 618 -23.31 9.49 13.75
C ALA A 618 -23.93 10.83 13.28
N GLU A 619 -23.41 11.94 13.78
CA GLU A 619 -23.79 13.29 13.38
C GLU A 619 -23.44 13.59 11.92
N SER A 620 -22.28 13.13 11.44
CA SER A 620 -21.87 13.27 10.03
C SER A 620 -22.73 12.41 9.12
N LEU A 621 -23.04 11.17 9.52
CA LEU A 621 -23.95 10.29 8.79
C LEU A 621 -25.35 10.92 8.69
N LYS A 622 -25.85 11.54 9.77
CA LYS A 622 -27.12 12.24 9.76
C LYS A 622 -27.11 13.42 8.78
N ALA A 623 -26.08 14.26 8.86
CA ALA A 623 -25.94 15.42 7.98
C ALA A 623 -25.90 15.02 6.48
N GLU A 624 -25.20 13.93 6.13
CA GLU A 624 -25.16 13.42 4.78
C GLU A 624 -26.51 12.85 4.33
N LEU A 625 -27.18 12.08 5.18
CA LEU A 625 -28.53 11.57 4.89
C LEU A 625 -29.56 12.68 4.71
N GLU A 626 -29.47 13.75 5.48
CA GLU A 626 -30.36 14.92 5.36
C GLU A 626 -30.07 15.70 4.06
N LYS A 627 -28.82 15.83 3.68
CA LYS A 627 -28.39 16.57 2.49
C LYS A 627 -28.61 15.80 1.19
N ASN A 628 -28.22 14.52 1.16
CA ASN A 628 -28.12 13.72 -0.07
C ASN A 628 -29.18 12.62 -0.16
N GLY A 629 -29.90 12.32 0.94
CA GLY A 629 -30.83 11.19 1.04
C GLY A 629 -30.16 9.83 1.22
N HIS A 630 -28.85 9.75 1.02
CA HIS A 630 -28.06 8.52 1.17
C HIS A 630 -26.64 8.81 1.62
N VAL A 631 -25.97 7.79 2.17
CA VAL A 631 -24.54 7.83 2.52
C VAL A 631 -23.90 6.46 2.33
N ALA A 632 -22.73 6.43 1.70
CA ALA A 632 -21.96 5.21 1.48
C ALA A 632 -21.16 4.83 2.74
N LEU A 633 -21.27 3.55 3.12
CA LEU A 633 -20.46 2.93 4.17
C LEU A 633 -19.53 1.89 3.57
N TYR A 634 -18.29 1.94 3.93
CA TYR A 634 -17.28 0.96 3.55
C TYR A 634 -17.12 -0.07 4.67
N ILE A 635 -17.95 -1.11 4.62
CA ILE A 635 -18.00 -2.19 5.61
C ILE A 635 -17.27 -3.40 5.08
N ASN A 636 -16.28 -3.90 5.81
CA ASN A 636 -15.51 -5.06 5.43
C ASN A 636 -16.23 -6.36 5.77
N PHE A 637 -16.21 -7.29 4.81
CA PHE A 637 -16.72 -8.65 4.93
C PHE A 637 -15.60 -9.64 4.67
N ASP A 638 -15.76 -10.87 5.12
CA ASP A 638 -14.88 -11.97 4.71
C ASP A 638 -14.95 -12.14 3.19
N PHE A 639 -13.82 -12.52 2.59
CA PHE A 639 -13.74 -12.71 1.14
C PHE A 639 -14.85 -13.65 0.64
N ASN A 640 -15.54 -13.21 -0.40
CA ASN A 640 -16.62 -13.96 -1.04
C ASN A 640 -17.77 -14.38 -0.09
N LYS A 641 -17.91 -13.70 1.05
CA LYS A 641 -18.95 -13.98 2.07
C LYS A 641 -19.69 -12.70 2.47
N ALA A 642 -20.77 -12.88 3.20
CA ALA A 642 -21.50 -11.82 3.87
C ALA A 642 -21.21 -11.78 5.40
N THR A 643 -20.20 -12.50 5.87
CA THR A 643 -19.78 -12.47 7.28
C THR A 643 -19.10 -11.13 7.55
N LEU A 644 -19.64 -10.37 8.51
CA LEU A 644 -19.05 -9.12 8.97
C LEU A 644 -17.71 -9.39 9.66
N ARG A 645 -16.70 -8.68 9.23
CA ARG A 645 -15.39 -8.73 9.89
C ARG A 645 -15.41 -7.95 11.21
N PRO A 646 -14.49 -8.23 12.14
CA PRO A 646 -14.39 -7.49 13.40
C PRO A 646 -14.23 -5.98 13.24
N ASP A 647 -13.52 -5.53 12.22
CA ASP A 647 -13.28 -4.13 11.89
C ASP A 647 -14.54 -3.38 11.36
N ALA A 648 -15.61 -4.08 11.00
CA ALA A 648 -16.91 -3.50 10.69
C ALA A 648 -17.66 -2.98 11.93
N LYS A 649 -17.37 -3.52 13.13
CA LYS A 649 -18.11 -3.20 14.37
C LYS A 649 -18.16 -1.71 14.72
N PRO A 650 -17.05 -0.94 14.62
CA PRO A 650 -17.08 0.49 14.92
C PRO A 650 -18.03 1.28 14.00
N ILE A 651 -18.04 0.95 12.70
CA ILE A 651 -18.94 1.61 11.73
C ILE A 651 -20.39 1.27 12.06
N ILE A 652 -20.70 0.01 12.33
CA ILE A 652 -22.05 -0.45 12.70
C ILE A 652 -22.50 0.23 14.01
N ALA A 653 -21.60 0.43 14.97
CA ALA A 653 -21.92 1.13 16.22
C ALA A 653 -22.34 2.60 15.97
N GLN A 654 -21.76 3.28 15.01
CA GLN A 654 -22.19 4.65 14.65
C GLN A 654 -23.55 4.68 13.94
N VAL A 655 -23.84 3.69 13.10
CA VAL A 655 -25.19 3.54 12.51
C VAL A 655 -26.23 3.20 13.59
N LEU A 656 -25.86 2.35 14.53
CA LEU A 656 -26.70 2.05 15.69
C LEU A 656 -26.99 3.32 16.52
N LYS A 657 -25.96 4.11 16.84
CA LYS A 657 -26.09 5.37 17.54
C LYS A 657 -26.99 6.35 16.78
N LEU A 658 -26.77 6.50 15.46
CA LEU A 658 -27.62 7.33 14.60
C LEU A 658 -29.10 6.93 14.72
N LEU A 659 -29.42 5.64 14.68
CA LEU A 659 -30.78 5.13 14.78
C LEU A 659 -31.37 5.29 16.20
N GLN A 660 -30.54 5.16 17.24
CA GLN A 660 -30.97 5.37 18.65
C GLN A 660 -31.27 6.84 18.92
N ASP A 661 -30.41 7.75 18.44
CA ASP A 661 -30.59 9.20 18.61
C ASP A 661 -31.74 9.76 17.75
N ASN A 662 -32.20 9.02 16.74
CA ASN A 662 -33.28 9.43 15.84
C ASN A 662 -34.35 8.33 15.71
N PRO A 663 -35.30 8.21 16.67
CA PRO A 663 -36.25 7.09 16.74
C PRO A 663 -37.16 6.95 15.51
N ASP A 664 -37.48 8.03 14.83
CA ASP A 664 -38.34 8.05 13.64
C ASP A 664 -37.60 7.75 12.34
N LEU A 665 -36.26 7.75 12.36
CA LEU A 665 -35.47 7.49 11.18
C LEU A 665 -35.60 6.05 10.73
N LYS A 666 -35.93 5.85 9.45
CA LYS A 666 -36.00 4.56 8.77
C LYS A 666 -34.94 4.54 7.66
N LEU A 667 -34.25 3.41 7.54
CA LEU A 667 -33.16 3.23 6.58
C LEU A 667 -33.35 1.97 5.73
N SER A 668 -33.13 2.10 4.43
CA SER A 668 -32.84 1.00 3.54
C SER A 668 -31.33 0.83 3.45
N LEU A 669 -30.82 -0.38 3.64
CA LEU A 669 -29.41 -0.71 3.45
C LEU A 669 -29.26 -1.37 2.09
N GLU A 670 -28.54 -0.73 1.17
CA GLU A 670 -28.32 -1.21 -0.19
C GLU A 670 -26.89 -1.68 -0.38
N GLY A 671 -26.71 -2.96 -0.68
CA GLY A 671 -25.40 -3.54 -0.95
C GLY A 671 -25.00 -3.37 -2.41
N HIS A 672 -23.72 -3.08 -2.65
CA HIS A 672 -23.13 -2.94 -3.97
C HIS A 672 -21.85 -3.76 -4.08
N THR A 673 -21.51 -4.19 -5.29
CA THR A 673 -20.25 -4.84 -5.64
C THR A 673 -19.56 -4.05 -6.76
N ASP A 674 -18.34 -4.42 -7.06
CA ASP A 674 -17.72 -4.13 -8.36
C ASP A 674 -18.29 -5.09 -9.44
N ASN A 675 -17.72 -5.01 -10.65
CA ASN A 675 -18.13 -5.82 -11.80
C ASN A 675 -17.34 -7.15 -11.93
N VAL A 676 -16.53 -7.52 -10.95
CA VAL A 676 -15.76 -8.77 -10.99
C VAL A 676 -16.64 -9.95 -10.60
N GLY A 677 -16.76 -10.96 -11.48
CA GLY A 677 -17.61 -12.13 -11.28
C GLY A 677 -18.92 -12.06 -12.06
N SER A 678 -19.83 -13.05 -11.85
CA SER A 678 -21.11 -13.06 -12.54
C SER A 678 -22.08 -12.07 -11.90
N HIS A 679 -22.90 -11.42 -12.73
CA HIS A 679 -23.92 -10.46 -12.31
C HIS A 679 -24.84 -11.04 -11.22
N ASP A 680 -25.44 -12.20 -11.46
CA ASP A 680 -26.40 -12.82 -10.53
C ASP A 680 -25.77 -13.18 -9.20
N TYR A 681 -24.50 -13.59 -9.22
CA TYR A 681 -23.73 -13.85 -8.01
C TYR A 681 -23.51 -12.56 -7.21
N ASN A 682 -23.09 -11.50 -7.88
CA ASN A 682 -22.85 -10.19 -7.26
C ASN A 682 -24.11 -9.58 -6.67
N VAL A 683 -25.25 -9.70 -7.34
CA VAL A 683 -26.56 -9.28 -6.80
C VAL A 683 -26.88 -10.05 -5.51
N LYS A 684 -26.74 -11.38 -5.52
CA LYS A 684 -26.97 -12.20 -4.30
C LYS A 684 -26.00 -11.83 -3.18
N LEU A 685 -24.70 -11.68 -3.48
CA LEU A 685 -23.69 -11.34 -2.50
C LEU A 685 -23.99 -9.99 -1.85
N SER A 686 -24.32 -8.98 -2.65
CA SER A 686 -24.64 -7.64 -2.15
C SER A 686 -25.89 -7.63 -1.28
N GLN A 687 -26.93 -8.38 -1.67
CA GLN A 687 -28.15 -8.59 -0.86
C GLN A 687 -27.82 -9.25 0.50
N MET A 688 -27.02 -10.30 0.49
CA MET A 688 -26.63 -10.99 1.73
C MET A 688 -25.80 -10.09 2.65
N ARG A 689 -24.93 -9.23 2.09
CA ARG A 689 -24.11 -8.27 2.85
C ARG A 689 -24.97 -7.20 3.51
N ALA A 690 -25.90 -6.59 2.78
CA ALA A 690 -26.84 -5.65 3.35
C ALA A 690 -27.70 -6.29 4.45
N ALA A 691 -28.19 -7.50 4.23
CA ALA A 691 -28.97 -8.25 5.22
C ALA A 691 -28.18 -8.57 6.49
N ALA A 692 -26.87 -8.86 6.37
CA ALA A 692 -26.00 -9.10 7.53
C ALA A 692 -25.86 -7.85 8.42
N VAL A 693 -25.73 -6.65 7.81
CA VAL A 693 -25.70 -5.39 8.55
C VAL A 693 -27.06 -5.15 9.25
N VAL A 694 -28.17 -5.32 8.55
CA VAL A 694 -29.52 -5.22 9.13
C VAL A 694 -29.69 -6.19 10.31
N SER A 695 -29.26 -7.44 10.15
CA SER A 695 -29.34 -8.45 11.22
C SER A 695 -28.53 -8.01 12.46
N SER A 696 -27.35 -7.42 12.27
CA SER A 696 -26.53 -6.91 13.35
C SER A 696 -27.23 -5.76 14.11
N LEU A 697 -27.88 -4.83 13.40
CA LEU A 697 -28.64 -3.72 13.99
C LEU A 697 -29.90 -4.21 14.73
N VAL A 698 -30.60 -5.19 14.16
CA VAL A 698 -31.78 -5.81 14.82
C VAL A 698 -31.36 -6.56 16.10
N THR A 699 -30.25 -7.28 16.07
CA THR A 699 -29.67 -7.93 17.26
C THR A 699 -29.31 -6.91 18.35
N ALA A 700 -28.93 -5.69 17.94
CA ALA A 700 -28.70 -4.54 18.83
C ALA A 700 -29.99 -3.77 19.20
N HIS A 701 -31.15 -4.41 19.09
CA HIS A 701 -32.48 -3.92 19.47
C HIS A 701 -33.07 -2.77 18.64
N ILE A 702 -32.63 -2.56 17.42
CA ILE A 702 -33.35 -1.68 16.48
C ILE A 702 -34.59 -2.43 15.96
N ALA A 703 -35.73 -1.77 15.98
CA ALA A 703 -36.99 -2.36 15.51
C ALA A 703 -36.91 -2.75 14.02
N PRO A 704 -37.21 -4.02 13.64
CA PRO A 704 -37.10 -4.48 12.25
C PRO A 704 -37.89 -3.63 11.24
N GLY A 705 -39.04 -3.07 11.62
CA GLY A 705 -39.84 -2.19 10.77
C GLY A 705 -39.23 -0.84 10.43
N ARG A 706 -38.05 -0.53 11.01
CA ARG A 706 -37.27 0.66 10.65
C ARG A 706 -36.17 0.39 9.63
N LEU A 707 -35.96 -0.86 9.29
CA LEU A 707 -34.85 -1.31 8.45
C LEU A 707 -35.36 -2.14 7.28
N SER A 708 -34.77 -1.93 6.12
CA SER A 708 -34.90 -2.82 4.96
C SER A 708 -33.51 -3.11 4.39
N SER A 709 -33.39 -4.14 3.56
CA SER A 709 -32.13 -4.45 2.86
C SER A 709 -32.40 -4.75 1.41
N GLY A 710 -31.51 -4.27 0.52
CA GLY A 710 -31.51 -4.50 -0.91
C GLY A 710 -30.10 -4.83 -1.42
N GLY A 711 -30.03 -5.45 -2.60
CA GLY A 711 -28.74 -5.72 -3.27
C GLY A 711 -28.81 -5.30 -4.72
N SER A 712 -28.00 -4.32 -5.08
CA SER A 712 -27.87 -3.79 -6.44
C SER A 712 -26.73 -4.45 -7.22
N GLY A 713 -25.91 -5.30 -6.59
CA GLY A 713 -24.75 -5.88 -7.26
C GLY A 713 -23.88 -4.82 -7.92
N PRO A 714 -23.47 -5.02 -9.21
CA PRO A 714 -22.63 -4.07 -9.93
C PRO A 714 -23.43 -2.97 -10.65
N ASP A 715 -24.77 -2.94 -10.58
CA ASP A 715 -25.63 -2.14 -11.45
C ASP A 715 -25.58 -0.63 -11.17
N ARG A 716 -25.12 -0.21 -9.99
CA ARG A 716 -25.05 1.20 -9.58
C ARG A 716 -23.64 1.57 -9.15
N PRO A 717 -22.67 1.60 -10.09
CA PRO A 717 -21.33 2.03 -9.77
C PRO A 717 -21.28 3.53 -9.48
N ILE A 718 -20.48 3.92 -8.49
CA ILE A 718 -20.19 5.33 -8.17
C ILE A 718 -18.80 5.75 -8.64
N ALA A 719 -18.04 4.81 -9.17
CA ALA A 719 -16.73 5.02 -9.73
C ALA A 719 -16.49 4.03 -10.88
N ASP A 720 -15.43 4.28 -11.65
CA ASP A 720 -14.99 3.43 -12.74
C ASP A 720 -14.60 2.03 -12.24
N ASN A 721 -15.11 0.98 -12.91
CA ASN A 721 -14.77 -0.41 -12.63
C ASN A 721 -13.49 -0.90 -13.32
N ASP A 722 -12.89 -0.11 -14.21
CA ASP A 722 -11.65 -0.49 -14.91
C ASP A 722 -10.44 -0.36 -13.98
N THR A 723 -10.54 0.51 -12.99
CA THR A 723 -9.50 0.70 -11.98
C THR A 723 -9.85 0.04 -10.65
N GLU A 724 -8.84 -0.50 -9.94
CA GLU A 724 -9.07 -1.06 -8.60
C GLU A 724 -9.55 0.02 -7.60
N LYS A 725 -9.03 1.24 -7.70
CA LYS A 725 -9.51 2.38 -6.90
C LYS A 725 -11.01 2.63 -7.11
N GLY A 726 -11.47 2.50 -8.34
CA GLY A 726 -12.90 2.62 -8.67
C GLY A 726 -13.70 1.41 -8.18
N ARG A 727 -13.22 0.19 -8.39
CA ARG A 727 -13.86 -1.03 -7.86
C ARG A 727 -13.97 -1.00 -6.34
N ALA A 728 -12.93 -0.58 -5.63
CA ALA A 728 -12.98 -0.46 -4.18
C ALA A 728 -14.06 0.51 -3.70
N LYS A 729 -14.30 1.61 -4.41
CA LYS A 729 -15.41 2.53 -4.11
C LYS A 729 -16.78 1.90 -4.41
N ASN A 730 -16.86 1.02 -5.39
CA ASN A 730 -18.11 0.35 -5.75
C ASN A 730 -18.48 -0.75 -4.73
N ARG A 731 -17.52 -1.39 -4.07
CA ARG A 731 -17.75 -2.36 -2.98
C ARG A 731 -18.16 -1.65 -1.68
N ARG A 732 -19.44 -1.35 -1.53
CA ARG A 732 -19.98 -0.58 -0.41
C ARG A 732 -21.37 -1.06 0.04
N VAL A 733 -21.81 -0.60 1.19
CA VAL A 733 -23.21 -0.63 1.64
C VAL A 733 -23.69 0.82 1.77
N GLU A 734 -24.77 1.19 1.13
CA GLU A 734 -25.37 2.52 1.28
C GLU A 734 -26.49 2.50 2.32
N LEU A 735 -26.50 3.49 3.20
CA LEU A 735 -27.68 3.85 3.97
C LEU A 735 -28.51 4.79 3.11
N VAL A 736 -29.78 4.44 2.86
CA VAL A 736 -30.72 5.26 2.11
C VAL A 736 -31.88 5.61 3.04
N LYS A 737 -32.19 6.90 3.16
CA LYS A 737 -33.31 7.38 3.99
C LYS A 737 -34.62 6.99 3.33
N MET A 738 -35.52 6.33 4.09
CA MET A 738 -36.87 5.95 3.66
C MET A 738 -37.90 7.00 4.02
#